data_99d1613b1d45b34faf0922ec123772f1
#
_entry.id   99d1613b1d45b34faf0922ec123772f1
#
_cell.length_a   1.000
_cell.length_b   1.000
_cell.length_c   1.000
_cell.angle_alpha   90.00
_cell.angle_beta   90.00
_cell.angle_gamma   90.00
#
_symmetry.space_group_name_H-M   'P 1'
#
loop_
_entity.id
_entity.type
_entity.pdbx_description
1 polymer ?
#
loop_
_entity_poly.entity_id
_entity_poly.type
_entity_poly.pdbx_seq_one_letter_code
_entity_poly.pdbx_strand_id
1 'polypeptide(L)'
;MKTTLIVAAAFAVVASASVDAAPQRLLTPDDLYKMRDVSNPQIAPDGNWIAYTVRTVDTKADKHESHIWMTRFDGSQTVQLTGRAKESEDAPRFSPDGKWLAFTSGRADDKKNDELWLMNRAGGEAQKLTDLKGGVVDYAWSPDGKKIAVVATDPDPNDKDGKDDDDKTQKPIVIDRYYFMEDVTGYLTHRRDHIYVLDVATKKIDQVTTGDYDDALPAWSPDSKFVAFASNRHPDADRVDNWDIYTVAAQKGAQPKQITTYAGVDNAPGRFDTGSYPAWSPDGKYIAYWQGGDPKLIAYAANKLAIVPANGGAAKILTPTLDRDIGNVSWSADSKSVLFSVEDDRTEYLARVSVDGGPVQHIAGGRDVIADFSHANGHFALLISNPLMPYEVFAWDQKSAPRQITHNNDWLKDYKLAATQEIAFKSKDGTDVHGFLMKPPGAGAHLPTILRIHGGPQSQFADEFMMEWQVIAAHGYAVVAANPRGSTGRGTKYAAGIYADWGSVDVQDVLAATDYAVKAGVADPNRLGVGGWSYGGMLTNYTIASDTRFKAATSGASISDILGGYGNDQYVHDYEVELGLPWKNTAAWLKVSYPFLHADRIKTPTLFLGGDADMNVPLHNGEQMYQALRSMKIDTQLIVYPGQYHGLTVPSYLKDRWVRYLAWYDKHLKH
;
A
#
# COMPACT_ATOMS: atom_id res chain seq x y z
N MET A 1 -25.94 22.01 -87.00
CA MET A 1 -24.59 21.85 -86.43
C MET A 1 -24.70 21.85 -84.91
N LYS A 2 -24.63 20.70 -84.28
CA LYS A 2 -24.67 20.54 -82.81
C LYS A 2 -23.26 20.26 -82.34
N THR A 3 -22.71 21.16 -81.54
CA THR A 3 -21.38 21.04 -80.92
C THR A 3 -21.49 20.34 -79.57
N THR A 4 -20.87 19.17 -79.45
CA THR A 4 -20.85 18.39 -78.21
C THR A 4 -19.61 18.77 -77.43
N LEU A 5 -19.80 19.30 -76.20
CA LEU A 5 -18.71 19.53 -75.20
C LEU A 5 -18.43 18.23 -74.44
N ILE A 6 -17.18 17.77 -74.52
CA ILE A 6 -16.67 16.66 -73.67
C ILE A 6 -16.03 17.29 -72.46
N VAL A 7 -16.62 16.98 -71.23
CA VAL A 7 -16.05 17.35 -69.93
C VAL A 7 -15.19 16.16 -69.47
N ALA A 8 -13.87 16.33 -69.37
CA ALA A 8 -12.97 15.36 -68.80
C ALA A 8 -12.93 15.55 -67.26
N ALA A 9 -13.40 14.55 -66.50
CA ALA A 9 -13.27 14.53 -65.06
C ALA A 9 -11.89 13.93 -64.66
N ALA A 10 -11.04 14.73 -64.05
CA ALA A 10 -9.77 14.28 -63.48
C ALA A 10 -10.05 13.70 -62.09
N PHE A 11 -9.87 12.40 -61.90
CA PHE A 11 -9.84 11.76 -60.59
C PHE A 11 -8.47 11.99 -59.93
N ALA A 12 -8.45 12.78 -58.87
CA ALA A 12 -7.28 12.87 -58.00
C ALA A 12 -7.29 11.66 -57.06
N VAL A 13 -6.37 10.73 -57.23
CA VAL A 13 -6.10 9.65 -56.26
C VAL A 13 -5.34 10.26 -55.08
N VAL A 14 -6.02 10.46 -53.96
CA VAL A 14 -5.37 10.77 -52.71
C VAL A 14 -4.77 9.47 -52.18
N ALA A 15 -3.47 9.28 -52.31
CA ALA A 15 -2.73 8.21 -51.67
C ALA A 15 -2.70 8.57 -50.16
N SER A 16 -3.51 7.90 -49.36
CA SER A 16 -3.37 7.89 -47.91
C SER A 16 -2.06 7.16 -47.59
N ALA A 17 -1.01 7.91 -47.25
CA ALA A 17 0.19 7.36 -46.64
C ALA A 17 -0.24 6.80 -45.27
N SER A 18 -0.25 5.48 -45.17
CA SER A 18 -0.26 4.83 -43.87
C SER A 18 1.04 5.23 -43.16
N VAL A 19 0.96 6.04 -42.15
CA VAL A 19 2.08 6.24 -41.23
C VAL A 19 2.25 4.91 -40.51
N ASP A 20 3.22 4.11 -40.93
CA ASP A 20 3.65 2.93 -40.18
C ASP A 20 4.04 3.40 -38.79
N ALA A 21 3.25 3.05 -37.81
CA ALA A 21 3.58 3.30 -36.42
C ALA A 21 4.93 2.61 -36.12
N ALA A 22 5.88 3.35 -35.58
CA ALA A 22 7.17 2.78 -35.21
C ALA A 22 6.93 1.54 -34.32
N PRO A 23 7.73 0.47 -34.48
CA PRO A 23 7.54 -0.74 -33.72
C PRO A 23 7.64 -0.39 -32.23
N GLN A 24 6.57 -0.70 -31.46
CA GLN A 24 6.52 -0.46 -30.03
C GLN A 24 7.65 -1.25 -29.34
N ARG A 25 8.31 -0.62 -28.38
CA ARG A 25 9.40 -1.20 -27.60
C ARG A 25 8.83 -2.18 -26.56
N LEU A 26 9.68 -3.09 -26.08
CA LEU A 26 9.40 -3.92 -24.91
C LEU A 26 10.01 -3.27 -23.65
N LEU A 27 9.35 -3.42 -22.52
CA LEU A 27 9.86 -2.91 -21.25
C LEU A 27 11.10 -3.67 -20.80
N THR A 28 11.98 -2.95 -20.11
CA THR A 28 13.21 -3.45 -19.48
C THR A 28 13.28 -3.02 -18.03
N PRO A 29 14.14 -3.60 -17.18
CA PRO A 29 14.34 -3.12 -15.81
C PRO A 29 14.75 -1.65 -15.72
N ASP A 30 15.40 -1.08 -16.75
CA ASP A 30 15.79 0.33 -16.79
C ASP A 30 14.58 1.29 -16.86
N ASP A 31 13.46 0.83 -17.37
CA ASP A 31 12.25 1.63 -17.49
C ASP A 31 11.59 1.93 -16.13
N LEU A 32 12.01 1.24 -15.05
CA LEU A 32 11.67 1.59 -13.67
C LEU A 32 11.95 3.08 -13.38
N TYR A 33 13.07 3.60 -13.88
CA TYR A 33 13.47 4.98 -13.66
C TYR A 33 12.56 6.02 -14.33
N LYS A 34 11.69 5.61 -15.23
CA LYS A 34 10.69 6.46 -15.90
C LYS A 34 9.35 6.50 -15.18
N MET A 35 9.11 5.54 -14.28
CA MET A 35 7.85 5.49 -13.54
C MET A 35 7.64 6.76 -12.75
N ARG A 36 6.41 7.20 -12.73
CA ARG A 36 5.92 8.32 -11.93
C ARG A 36 4.76 7.82 -11.10
N ASP A 37 5.02 7.66 -9.80
CA ASP A 37 4.00 7.18 -8.89
C ASP A 37 3.14 8.37 -8.46
N VAL A 38 1.85 8.30 -8.74
CA VAL A 38 0.86 9.34 -8.41
C VAL A 38 0.11 8.90 -7.17
N SER A 39 -0.05 9.82 -6.20
CA SER A 39 -0.73 9.54 -4.93
C SER A 39 -1.40 10.79 -4.34
N ASN A 40 -2.14 10.61 -3.23
CA ASN A 40 -2.72 11.67 -2.41
C ASN A 40 -3.57 12.70 -3.20
N PRO A 41 -4.57 12.31 -3.99
CA PRO A 41 -5.41 13.24 -4.73
C PRO A 41 -6.32 14.02 -3.77
N GLN A 42 -6.12 15.34 -3.68
CA GLN A 42 -6.88 16.23 -2.81
C GLN A 42 -7.62 17.29 -3.63
N ILE A 43 -8.95 17.23 -3.63
CA ILE A 43 -9.76 18.23 -4.31
C ILE A 43 -9.88 19.51 -3.46
N ALA A 44 -9.73 20.66 -4.11
CA ALA A 44 -9.90 21.95 -3.43
C ALA A 44 -11.38 22.16 -3.00
N PRO A 45 -11.65 22.91 -1.93
CA PRO A 45 -13.01 23.15 -1.44
C PRO A 45 -13.99 23.73 -2.49
N ASP A 46 -13.46 24.48 -3.46
CA ASP A 46 -14.24 25.02 -4.58
C ASP A 46 -14.58 23.97 -5.66
N GLY A 47 -14.01 22.75 -5.57
CA GLY A 47 -14.21 21.67 -6.52
C GLY A 47 -13.51 21.85 -7.88
N ASN A 48 -12.69 22.91 -8.06
CA ASN A 48 -12.15 23.28 -9.37
C ASN A 48 -10.70 22.83 -9.59
N TRP A 49 -9.98 22.47 -8.53
CA TRP A 49 -8.60 22.06 -8.58
C TRP A 49 -8.37 20.81 -7.75
N ILE A 50 -7.39 19.99 -8.17
CA ILE A 50 -6.97 18.79 -7.48
C ILE A 50 -5.47 18.88 -7.30
N ALA A 51 -4.97 18.86 -6.06
CA ALA A 51 -3.58 18.67 -5.73
C ALA A 51 -3.28 17.18 -5.59
N TYR A 52 -2.06 16.75 -5.93
CA TYR A 52 -1.61 15.37 -5.82
C TYR A 52 -0.10 15.32 -5.74
N THR A 53 0.45 14.23 -5.25
CA THR A 53 1.89 13.97 -5.20
C THR A 53 2.32 13.16 -6.42
N VAL A 54 3.48 13.48 -6.98
CA VAL A 54 4.16 12.69 -8.01
C VAL A 54 5.55 12.35 -7.51
N ARG A 55 5.82 11.06 -7.31
CA ARG A 55 7.15 10.54 -6.97
C ARG A 55 7.88 10.11 -8.24
N THR A 56 9.12 10.54 -8.36
CA THR A 56 10.03 10.27 -9.48
C THR A 56 11.37 9.77 -8.97
N VAL A 57 12.25 9.34 -9.88
CA VAL A 57 13.61 8.89 -9.55
C VAL A 57 14.64 9.94 -9.99
N ASP A 58 15.42 10.46 -9.03
CA ASP A 58 16.69 11.09 -9.34
C ASP A 58 17.77 10.02 -9.55
N THR A 59 18.08 9.74 -10.81
CA THR A 59 19.08 8.72 -11.18
C THR A 59 20.51 9.08 -10.81
N LYS A 60 20.81 10.36 -10.55
CA LYS A 60 22.16 10.80 -10.12
C LYS A 60 22.36 10.62 -8.62
N ALA A 61 21.34 10.95 -7.85
CA ALA A 61 21.33 10.77 -6.41
C ALA A 61 20.98 9.33 -5.99
N ASP A 62 20.44 8.53 -6.91
CA ASP A 62 19.88 7.19 -6.68
C ASP A 62 18.82 7.18 -5.57
N LYS A 63 17.90 8.14 -5.66
CA LYS A 63 16.83 8.38 -4.68
C LYS A 63 15.51 8.66 -5.36
N HIS A 64 14.43 8.43 -4.63
CA HIS A 64 13.13 8.96 -4.99
C HIS A 64 13.01 10.42 -4.54
N GLU A 65 12.33 11.23 -5.34
CA GLU A 65 11.91 12.59 -5.01
C GLU A 65 10.42 12.72 -5.26
N SER A 66 9.70 13.28 -4.29
CA SER A 66 8.26 13.52 -4.38
C SER A 66 7.99 15.02 -4.49
N HIS A 67 7.11 15.40 -5.42
CA HIS A 67 6.72 16.80 -5.60
C HIS A 67 5.21 16.94 -5.76
N ILE A 68 4.69 18.08 -5.34
CA ILE A 68 3.27 18.37 -5.39
C ILE A 68 2.93 19.05 -6.71
N TRP A 69 1.92 18.50 -7.35
CA TRP A 69 1.31 18.99 -8.58
C TRP A 69 -0.14 19.39 -8.31
N MET A 70 -0.67 20.24 -9.16
CA MET A 70 -2.08 20.63 -9.12
C MET A 70 -2.65 20.67 -10.54
N THR A 71 -3.83 20.08 -10.75
CA THR A 71 -4.51 20.11 -12.03
C THR A 71 -5.94 20.65 -11.87
N ARG A 72 -6.45 21.30 -12.92
CA ARG A 72 -7.86 21.69 -12.94
C ARG A 72 -8.77 20.47 -13.06
N PHE A 73 -9.94 20.56 -12.45
CA PHE A 73 -10.96 19.51 -12.52
C PHE A 73 -11.36 19.18 -13.98
N ASP A 74 -11.37 20.18 -14.87
CA ASP A 74 -11.64 20.00 -16.30
C ASP A 74 -10.42 19.48 -17.09
N GLY A 75 -9.24 19.34 -16.47
CA GLY A 75 -7.99 18.88 -17.10
C GLY A 75 -7.31 19.94 -17.97
N SER A 76 -7.84 21.17 -18.05
CA SER A 76 -7.34 22.19 -18.98
C SER A 76 -5.98 22.79 -18.61
N GLN A 77 -5.55 22.62 -17.35
CA GLN A 77 -4.29 23.17 -16.86
C GLN A 77 -3.70 22.28 -15.76
N THR A 78 -2.40 22.00 -15.85
CA THR A 78 -1.62 21.32 -14.80
C THR A 78 -0.41 22.18 -14.45
N VAL A 79 -0.10 22.30 -13.16
CA VAL A 79 1.00 23.10 -12.62
C VAL A 79 1.77 22.28 -11.59
N GLN A 80 3.09 22.26 -11.70
CA GLN A 80 3.96 21.77 -10.64
C GLN A 80 4.09 22.88 -9.59
N LEU A 81 3.70 22.58 -8.34
CA LEU A 81 3.72 23.56 -7.26
C LEU A 81 5.06 23.59 -6.51
N THR A 82 5.67 22.42 -6.34
CA THR A 82 6.97 22.25 -5.69
C THR A 82 7.93 21.53 -6.63
N GLY A 83 9.23 21.71 -6.47
CA GLY A 83 10.19 21.13 -7.41
C GLY A 83 11.64 21.50 -7.13
N ARG A 84 12.00 21.67 -5.84
CA ARG A 84 13.39 21.84 -5.45
C ARG A 84 14.12 20.51 -5.55
N ALA A 85 15.19 20.48 -6.31
CA ALA A 85 16.02 19.29 -6.45
C ALA A 85 16.57 18.82 -5.10
N LYS A 86 16.56 17.51 -4.87
CA LYS A 86 16.99 16.81 -3.65
C LYS A 86 16.09 16.99 -2.44
N GLU A 87 14.93 17.58 -2.63
CA GLU A 87 13.90 17.72 -1.58
C GLU A 87 12.67 16.92 -1.98
N SER A 88 11.89 16.49 -0.99
CA SER A 88 10.62 15.82 -1.19
C SER A 88 9.52 16.54 -0.42
N GLU A 89 8.37 16.65 -1.05
CA GLU A 89 7.16 17.17 -0.45
C GLU A 89 6.04 16.18 -0.67
N ASP A 90 5.20 15.98 0.36
CA ASP A 90 4.11 15.00 0.32
C ASP A 90 2.87 15.44 1.11
N ALA A 91 1.82 14.63 1.03
CA ALA A 91 0.57 14.79 1.77
C ALA A 91 -0.07 16.19 1.62
N PRO A 92 -0.32 16.71 0.40
CA PRO A 92 -0.91 18.03 0.22
C PRO A 92 -2.34 18.09 0.77
N ARG A 93 -2.69 19.14 1.54
CA ARG A 93 -4.06 19.39 2.02
C ARG A 93 -4.41 20.86 1.91
N PHE A 94 -5.52 21.17 1.23
CA PHE A 94 -6.00 22.53 1.11
C PHE A 94 -6.54 23.09 2.43
N SER A 95 -6.32 24.39 2.67
CA SER A 95 -7.09 25.10 3.68
C SER A 95 -8.58 25.13 3.32
N PRO A 96 -9.50 25.24 4.30
CA PRO A 96 -10.95 25.26 4.03
C PRO A 96 -11.42 26.40 3.12
N ASP A 97 -10.70 27.52 3.07
CA ASP A 97 -10.98 28.62 2.14
C ASP A 97 -10.34 28.44 0.76
N GLY A 98 -9.58 27.35 0.57
CA GLY A 98 -8.91 26.98 -0.67
C GLY A 98 -7.76 27.89 -1.09
N LYS A 99 -7.31 28.84 -0.23
CA LYS A 99 -6.23 29.77 -0.57
C LYS A 99 -4.84 29.19 -0.31
N TRP A 100 -4.72 28.31 0.65
CA TRP A 100 -3.47 27.75 1.11
C TRP A 100 -3.42 26.26 0.84
N LEU A 101 -2.21 25.76 0.67
CA LEU A 101 -1.90 24.33 0.63
C LEU A 101 -0.85 24.06 1.71
N ALA A 102 -1.18 23.19 2.64
CA ALA A 102 -0.21 22.63 3.59
C ALA A 102 0.35 21.33 3.04
N PHE A 103 1.56 20.95 3.45
CA PHE A 103 2.22 19.72 3.06
C PHE A 103 3.36 19.40 4.02
N THR A 104 3.85 18.16 4.03
CA THR A 104 5.02 17.73 4.79
C THR A 104 6.27 17.76 3.92
N SER A 105 7.42 18.10 4.53
CA SER A 105 8.72 18.09 3.87
C SER A 105 9.85 18.17 4.88
N GLY A 106 10.93 17.40 4.64
CA GLY A 106 12.20 17.48 5.36
C GLY A 106 13.16 18.57 4.84
N ARG A 107 12.72 19.43 3.90
CA ARG A 107 13.55 20.46 3.29
C ARG A 107 14.03 21.53 4.28
N ALA A 108 15.15 22.17 3.95
CA ALA A 108 15.78 23.28 4.70
C ALA A 108 16.40 22.91 6.06
N ASP A 109 16.44 21.65 6.42
CA ASP A 109 17.19 21.17 7.58
C ASP A 109 18.03 19.95 7.20
N ASP A 110 19.26 19.88 7.66
CA ASP A 110 20.07 18.65 7.61
C ASP A 110 19.48 17.54 8.52
N LYS A 111 18.33 17.81 9.14
CA LYS A 111 17.60 16.90 10.01
C LYS A 111 16.72 15.95 9.19
N LYS A 112 16.70 14.72 9.61
CA LYS A 112 16.00 13.62 8.95
C LYS A 112 14.47 13.63 9.09
N ASN A 113 13.86 14.64 9.74
CA ASN A 113 12.44 14.66 10.11
C ASN A 113 11.65 15.62 9.22
N ASP A 114 10.46 15.20 8.83
CA ASP A 114 9.52 16.04 8.11
C ASP A 114 8.90 17.10 9.04
N GLU A 115 8.63 18.26 8.47
CA GLU A 115 7.96 19.37 9.10
C GLU A 115 6.77 19.84 8.26
N LEU A 116 5.86 20.58 8.88
CA LEU A 116 4.70 21.13 8.20
C LEU A 116 5.05 22.46 7.51
N TRP A 117 4.72 22.54 6.24
CA TRP A 117 4.93 23.70 5.39
C TRP A 117 3.61 24.23 4.83
N LEU A 118 3.58 25.51 4.52
CA LEU A 118 2.41 26.21 3.99
C LEU A 118 2.81 27.06 2.78
N MET A 119 2.08 26.93 1.67
CA MET A 119 2.24 27.78 0.51
C MET A 119 0.89 28.35 0.05
N ASN A 120 0.93 29.53 -0.59
CA ASN A 120 -0.25 30.07 -1.24
C ASN A 120 -0.54 29.29 -2.52
N ARG A 121 -1.78 28.90 -2.74
CA ARG A 121 -2.20 28.18 -3.96
C ARG A 121 -1.89 28.95 -5.25
N ALA A 122 -1.90 30.28 -5.20
CA ALA A 122 -1.59 31.14 -6.35
C ALA A 122 -0.08 31.20 -6.67
N GLY A 123 0.76 30.57 -5.85
CA GLY A 123 2.22 30.56 -6.00
C GLY A 123 2.94 31.38 -4.92
N GLY A 124 4.27 31.36 -4.99
CA GLY A 124 5.16 31.97 -3.99
C GLY A 124 5.96 30.92 -3.22
N GLU A 125 6.86 31.37 -2.35
CA GLU A 125 7.65 30.46 -1.53
C GLU A 125 6.81 29.88 -0.38
N ALA A 126 7.04 28.60 -0.10
CA ALA A 126 6.44 27.96 1.05
C ALA A 126 7.11 28.42 2.35
N GLN A 127 6.31 28.51 3.41
CA GLN A 127 6.75 28.90 4.74
C GLN A 127 6.71 27.69 5.68
N LYS A 128 7.79 27.48 6.44
CA LYS A 128 7.83 26.49 7.52
C LYS A 128 6.85 26.91 8.64
N LEU A 129 5.97 26.01 9.05
CA LEU A 129 5.01 26.24 10.12
C LEU A 129 5.43 25.64 11.45
N THR A 130 6.14 24.51 11.43
CA THR A 130 6.56 23.76 12.63
C THR A 130 8.08 23.66 12.71
N ASP A 131 8.59 23.45 13.92
CA ASP A 131 9.98 23.11 14.20
C ASP A 131 9.99 22.15 15.40
N LEU A 132 9.51 20.92 15.14
CA LEU A 132 9.32 19.88 16.16
C LEU A 132 10.49 18.91 16.12
N LYS A 133 11.16 18.72 17.27
CA LYS A 133 12.36 17.86 17.36
C LYS A 133 12.09 16.41 16.94
N GLY A 134 10.88 15.91 17.17
CA GLY A 134 10.47 14.56 16.75
C GLY A 134 9.93 14.46 15.33
N GLY A 135 9.69 15.62 14.68
CA GLY A 135 9.09 15.70 13.35
C GLY A 135 7.56 15.58 13.35
N VAL A 136 6.99 15.85 12.18
CA VAL A 136 5.56 15.75 11.90
C VAL A 136 5.26 14.44 11.21
N VAL A 137 4.35 13.66 11.79
CA VAL A 137 3.88 12.37 11.25
C VAL A 137 2.65 12.58 10.38
N ASP A 138 1.69 13.39 10.88
CA ASP A 138 0.41 13.63 10.21
C ASP A 138 -0.19 14.98 10.63
N TYR A 139 -1.21 15.47 9.90
CA TYR A 139 -1.88 16.72 10.23
C TYR A 139 -3.28 16.84 9.66
N ALA A 140 -4.11 17.73 10.23
CA ALA A 140 -5.46 18.04 9.72
C ALA A 140 -5.82 19.51 9.94
N TRP A 141 -6.42 20.16 8.92
CA TRP A 141 -6.94 21.51 9.02
C TRP A 141 -8.23 21.58 9.85
N SER A 142 -8.34 22.58 10.72
CA SER A 142 -9.64 22.91 11.33
C SER A 142 -10.60 23.46 10.28
N PRO A 143 -11.91 23.17 10.33
CA PRO A 143 -12.89 23.67 9.36
C PRO A 143 -12.97 25.19 9.25
N ASP A 144 -12.61 25.95 10.30
CA ASP A 144 -12.55 27.41 10.27
C ASP A 144 -11.24 27.97 9.68
N GLY A 145 -10.29 27.09 9.32
CA GLY A 145 -9.01 27.44 8.72
C GLY A 145 -8.01 28.16 9.63
N LYS A 146 -8.29 28.24 10.93
CA LYS A 146 -7.43 28.98 11.87
C LYS A 146 -6.39 28.11 12.55
N LYS A 147 -6.63 26.80 12.63
CA LYS A 147 -5.78 25.86 13.32
C LYS A 147 -5.45 24.65 12.47
N ILE A 148 -4.37 23.96 12.83
CA ILE A 148 -4.02 22.65 12.29
C ILE A 148 -3.77 21.73 13.49
N ALA A 149 -4.41 20.57 13.53
CA ALA A 149 -4.01 19.47 14.39
C ALA A 149 -2.79 18.81 13.75
N VAL A 150 -1.76 18.55 14.53
CA VAL A 150 -0.50 17.95 14.10
C VAL A 150 -0.24 16.75 14.98
N VAL A 151 0.08 15.62 14.38
CA VAL A 151 0.66 14.47 15.07
C VAL A 151 2.16 14.59 14.98
N ALA A 152 2.84 14.52 16.10
CA ALA A 152 4.29 14.61 16.14
C ALA A 152 4.86 13.63 17.16
N THR A 153 5.99 13.00 16.81
CA THR A 153 6.71 12.09 17.69
C THR A 153 7.41 12.85 18.82
N ASP A 154 7.49 12.25 19.97
CA ASP A 154 8.28 12.77 21.10
C ASP A 154 9.74 12.98 20.69
N PRO A 155 10.41 14.04 21.20
CA PRO A 155 11.83 14.23 20.96
C PRO A 155 12.66 13.03 21.43
N ASP A 156 13.74 12.71 20.71
CA ASP A 156 14.70 11.73 21.20
C ASP A 156 15.43 12.30 22.43
N PRO A 157 15.35 11.67 23.61
CA PRO A 157 16.01 12.16 24.82
C PRO A 157 17.55 12.14 24.71
N ASN A 158 18.10 11.48 23.70
CA ASN A 158 19.53 11.44 23.40
C ASN A 158 19.94 12.53 22.40
N ASP A 159 18.99 13.16 21.69
CA ASP A 159 19.25 14.26 20.77
C ASP A 159 19.51 15.55 21.55
N LYS A 160 20.80 15.85 21.78
CA LYS A 160 21.25 17.09 22.41
C LYS A 160 21.47 18.16 21.32
N ASP A 161 20.42 18.97 21.10
CA ASP A 161 20.46 20.23 20.35
C ASP A 161 20.99 20.15 18.91
N GLY A 162 20.71 19.06 18.17
CA GLY A 162 21.01 18.98 16.73
C GLY A 162 22.48 19.08 16.36
N LYS A 163 23.38 18.86 17.29
CA LYS A 163 24.79 18.64 17.00
C LYS A 163 25.00 17.13 16.94
N ASP A 164 25.13 16.60 15.74
CA ASP A 164 25.74 15.29 15.53
C ASP A 164 27.12 15.34 16.19
N ASP A 165 27.23 14.78 17.38
CA ASP A 165 28.50 14.55 18.07
C ASP A 165 29.07 13.27 17.43
N ASP A 166 29.57 13.39 16.17
CA ASP A 166 30.16 12.30 15.38
C ASP A 166 31.30 11.57 16.13
N ASP A 167 31.78 12.15 17.22
CA ASP A 167 32.87 11.63 18.04
C ASP A 167 32.42 10.91 19.32
N LYS A 168 31.11 10.78 19.61
CA LYS A 168 30.65 10.09 20.83
C LYS A 168 30.11 8.71 20.55
N THR A 169 30.61 7.75 21.32
CA THR A 169 30.04 6.39 21.38
C THR A 169 28.55 6.47 21.68
N GLN A 170 27.72 5.90 20.80
CA GLN A 170 26.28 5.79 21.00
C GLN A 170 25.98 5.06 22.32
N LYS A 171 25.01 5.55 23.06
CA LYS A 171 24.56 4.88 24.29
C LYS A 171 23.85 3.57 23.96
N PRO A 172 23.95 2.56 24.83
CA PRO A 172 23.13 1.36 24.70
C PRO A 172 21.63 1.72 24.66
N ILE A 173 20.90 1.08 23.76
CA ILE A 173 19.42 1.15 23.73
C ILE A 173 18.91 0.23 24.82
N VAL A 174 18.09 0.75 25.73
CA VAL A 174 17.45 -0.01 26.80
C VAL A 174 15.99 -0.25 26.41
N ILE A 175 15.60 -1.53 26.37
CA ILE A 175 14.28 -1.96 25.93
C ILE A 175 13.64 -2.71 27.11
N ASP A 176 12.45 -2.29 27.52
CA ASP A 176 11.68 -2.86 28.63
C ASP A 176 10.18 -2.99 28.31
N ARG A 177 9.82 -2.95 27.00
CA ARG A 177 8.46 -3.09 26.49
C ARG A 177 8.29 -4.38 25.68
N TYR A 178 7.06 -4.89 25.58
CA TYR A 178 6.73 -6.12 24.87
C TYR A 178 6.83 -5.97 23.35
N TYR A 179 6.18 -4.96 22.77
CA TYR A 179 6.32 -4.60 21.36
C TYR A 179 7.50 -3.63 21.22
N PHE A 180 8.64 -4.13 20.78
CA PHE A 180 9.91 -3.42 20.95
C PHE A 180 10.67 -3.13 19.66
N MET A 181 10.16 -3.56 18.51
CA MET A 181 10.77 -3.26 17.21
C MET A 181 9.72 -3.12 16.13
N GLU A 182 10.01 -2.28 15.15
CA GLU A 182 9.17 -2.02 14.00
C GLU A 182 10.05 -1.69 12.80
N ASP A 183 9.63 -2.13 11.59
CA ASP A 183 10.38 -1.85 10.36
C ASP A 183 10.50 -0.34 10.12
N VAL A 184 11.60 0.09 9.54
CA VAL A 184 11.95 1.52 9.32
C VAL A 184 12.23 2.28 10.62
N THR A 185 11.40 2.14 11.65
CA THR A 185 11.56 2.82 12.94
C THR A 185 12.72 2.25 13.77
N GLY A 186 12.93 0.94 13.70
CA GLY A 186 13.96 0.27 14.46
C GLY A 186 13.48 -0.20 15.84
N TYR A 187 14.38 -0.15 16.85
CA TYR A 187 14.01 -0.48 18.23
C TYR A 187 13.14 0.60 18.84
N LEU A 188 11.97 0.19 19.34
CA LEU A 188 11.00 1.07 19.97
C LEU A 188 11.37 1.33 21.42
N THR A 189 11.28 2.60 21.82
CA THR A 189 11.44 3.07 23.19
C THR A 189 10.09 3.59 23.71
N HIS A 190 10.09 4.43 24.74
CA HIS A 190 8.88 5.12 25.24
C HIS A 190 8.61 6.45 24.53
N ARG A 191 9.18 6.69 23.35
CA ARG A 191 8.78 7.81 22.48
C ARG A 191 7.42 7.51 21.88
N ARG A 192 6.53 8.49 21.94
CA ARG A 192 5.13 8.35 21.50
C ARG A 192 4.76 9.46 20.53
N ASP A 193 3.74 9.19 19.74
CA ASP A 193 3.12 10.18 18.88
C ASP A 193 1.98 10.89 19.62
N HIS A 194 1.97 12.22 19.57
CA HIS A 194 0.98 13.03 20.29
C HIS A 194 0.30 14.06 19.40
N ILE A 195 -0.92 14.45 19.81
CA ILE A 195 -1.67 15.53 19.16
C ILE A 195 -1.20 16.88 19.66
N TYR A 196 -0.82 17.73 18.72
CA TYR A 196 -0.55 19.15 18.92
C TYR A 196 -1.59 19.98 18.17
N VAL A 197 -1.80 21.22 18.59
CA VAL A 197 -2.64 22.19 17.86
C VAL A 197 -1.82 23.42 17.56
N LEU A 198 -1.65 23.71 16.27
CA LEU A 198 -0.97 24.86 15.71
C LEU A 198 -2.00 25.95 15.39
N ASP A 199 -1.79 27.18 15.88
CA ASP A 199 -2.47 28.39 15.42
C ASP A 199 -1.75 28.93 14.18
N VAL A 200 -2.43 28.98 13.05
CA VAL A 200 -1.83 29.28 11.74
C VAL A 200 -1.33 30.74 11.67
N ALA A 201 -2.02 31.67 12.30
CA ALA A 201 -1.69 33.10 12.23
C ALA A 201 -0.48 33.45 13.09
N THR A 202 -0.40 32.88 14.29
CA THR A 202 0.67 33.18 15.26
C THR A 202 1.83 32.19 15.22
N LYS A 203 1.64 31.04 14.55
CA LYS A 203 2.53 29.88 14.53
C LYS A 203 2.78 29.27 15.93
N LYS A 204 1.95 29.62 16.90
CA LYS A 204 2.03 29.02 18.22
C LYS A 204 1.51 27.59 18.15
N ILE A 205 2.29 26.63 18.67
CA ILE A 205 1.90 25.23 18.76
C ILE A 205 1.81 24.82 20.23
N ASP A 206 0.71 24.19 20.61
CA ASP A 206 0.47 23.67 21.96
C ASP A 206 0.27 22.15 21.89
N GLN A 207 1.01 21.37 22.70
CA GLN A 207 0.75 19.96 22.89
C GLN A 207 -0.57 19.76 23.63
N VAL A 208 -1.46 18.92 23.08
CA VAL A 208 -2.82 18.71 23.59
C VAL A 208 -2.94 17.38 24.31
N THR A 209 -2.32 16.33 23.75
CA THR A 209 -2.31 15.00 24.39
C THR A 209 -0.91 14.65 24.89
N THR A 210 -0.86 13.77 25.89
CA THR A 210 0.37 13.30 26.55
C THR A 210 0.13 11.91 27.14
N GLY A 211 1.19 11.22 27.51
CA GLY A 211 1.12 9.91 28.16
C GLY A 211 1.95 8.87 27.43
N ASP A 212 1.97 7.64 27.91
CA ASP A 212 2.67 6.53 27.28
C ASP A 212 1.77 5.81 26.26
N TYR A 213 1.23 6.58 25.31
CA TYR A 213 0.29 6.13 24.28
C TYR A 213 0.56 6.85 22.97
N ASP A 214 0.39 6.14 21.85
CA ASP A 214 0.39 6.73 20.52
C ASP A 214 -1.01 7.27 20.18
N ASP A 215 -1.06 8.50 19.69
CA ASP A 215 -2.26 9.17 19.21
C ASP A 215 -2.11 9.47 17.71
N ALA A 216 -3.04 9.00 16.89
CA ALA A 216 -2.93 9.05 15.43
C ALA A 216 -4.23 9.46 14.75
N LEU A 217 -4.16 9.71 13.43
CA LEU A 217 -5.32 9.92 12.55
C LEU A 217 -6.22 11.09 13.01
N PRO A 218 -5.71 12.32 13.11
CA PRO A 218 -6.46 13.45 13.66
C PRO A 218 -7.57 13.93 12.72
N ALA A 219 -8.76 14.18 13.26
CA ALA A 219 -9.91 14.70 12.51
C ALA A 219 -10.67 15.74 13.33
N TRP A 220 -10.94 16.91 12.76
CA TRP A 220 -11.62 17.99 13.44
C TRP A 220 -13.14 17.86 13.45
N SER A 221 -13.75 18.27 14.56
CA SER A 221 -15.20 18.50 14.61
C SER A 221 -15.59 19.68 13.71
N PRO A 222 -16.81 19.68 13.12
CA PRO A 222 -17.24 20.75 12.21
C PRO A 222 -17.23 22.15 12.82
N ASP A 223 -17.35 22.27 14.13
CA ASP A 223 -17.29 23.53 14.88
C ASP A 223 -15.88 23.96 15.29
N SER A 224 -14.85 23.22 14.86
CA SER A 224 -13.43 23.48 15.13
C SER A 224 -13.03 23.48 16.61
N LYS A 225 -13.80 22.81 17.49
CA LYS A 225 -13.53 22.79 18.92
C LYS A 225 -12.88 21.52 19.43
N PHE A 226 -13.09 20.41 18.76
CA PHE A 226 -12.58 19.11 19.15
C PHE A 226 -11.77 18.46 18.02
N VAL A 227 -10.80 17.64 18.40
CA VAL A 227 -10.10 16.72 17.52
C VAL A 227 -10.48 15.29 17.91
N ALA A 228 -10.98 14.50 16.97
CA ALA A 228 -11.07 13.05 17.09
C ALA A 228 -9.75 12.43 16.64
N PHE A 229 -9.36 11.31 17.23
CA PHE A 229 -8.14 10.59 16.91
C PHE A 229 -8.25 9.13 17.36
N ALA A 230 -7.44 8.26 16.80
CA ALA A 230 -7.31 6.89 17.25
C ALA A 230 -6.17 6.77 18.26
N SER A 231 -6.36 5.96 19.31
CA SER A 231 -5.34 5.70 20.33
C SER A 231 -5.59 4.37 21.03
N ASN A 232 -4.51 3.63 21.32
CA ASN A 232 -4.58 2.47 22.18
C ASN A 232 -4.17 2.84 23.61
N ARG A 233 -5.15 3.06 24.48
CA ARG A 233 -4.95 3.45 25.88
C ARG A 233 -5.29 2.33 26.87
N HIS A 234 -5.24 1.08 26.37
CA HIS A 234 -5.37 -0.08 27.23
C HIS A 234 -4.19 -0.16 28.23
N PRO A 235 -4.39 -0.62 29.49
CA PRO A 235 -3.30 -0.72 30.47
C PRO A 235 -2.08 -1.53 30.02
N ASP A 236 -2.25 -2.45 29.08
CA ASP A 236 -1.17 -3.23 28.44
C ASP A 236 -1.28 -3.09 26.90
N ALA A 237 -1.12 -1.85 26.44
CA ALA A 237 -1.31 -1.47 25.03
C ALA A 237 -0.40 -2.23 24.07
N ASP A 238 0.80 -2.59 24.50
CA ASP A 238 1.75 -3.36 23.68
C ASP A 238 1.29 -4.82 23.45
N ARG A 239 0.45 -5.38 24.35
CA ARG A 239 -0.03 -6.78 24.26
C ARG A 239 -1.46 -6.90 23.78
N VAL A 240 -2.22 -5.82 23.82
CA VAL A 240 -3.64 -5.81 23.49
C VAL A 240 -3.85 -4.83 22.36
N ASP A 241 -4.13 -5.36 21.18
CA ASP A 241 -4.42 -4.54 20.01
C ASP A 241 -5.87 -4.01 20.10
N ASN A 242 -6.05 -2.97 20.91
CA ASN A 242 -7.35 -2.35 21.21
C ASN A 242 -7.29 -0.84 20.98
N TRP A 243 -7.33 -0.45 19.72
CA TRP A 243 -7.41 0.94 19.31
C TRP A 243 -8.84 1.43 19.38
N ASP A 244 -9.05 2.57 20.02
CA ASP A 244 -10.36 3.23 20.13
C ASP A 244 -10.31 4.65 19.58
N ILE A 245 -11.49 5.16 19.21
CA ILE A 245 -11.66 6.57 18.87
C ILE A 245 -11.80 7.39 20.14
N TYR A 246 -10.98 8.42 20.26
CA TYR A 246 -11.03 9.44 21.31
C TYR A 246 -11.36 10.80 20.72
N THR A 247 -11.86 11.70 21.55
CA THR A 247 -11.99 13.13 21.26
C THR A 247 -11.33 13.96 22.33
N VAL A 248 -10.71 15.07 21.94
CA VAL A 248 -10.11 16.03 22.88
C VAL A 248 -10.45 17.45 22.46
N ALA A 249 -10.71 18.35 23.43
CA ALA A 249 -10.86 19.76 23.11
C ALA A 249 -9.52 20.33 22.59
N ALA A 250 -9.58 21.17 21.53
CA ALA A 250 -8.40 21.68 20.84
C ALA A 250 -7.69 22.80 21.65
N GLN A 251 -7.31 22.49 22.88
CA GLN A 251 -6.65 23.41 23.82
C GLN A 251 -5.72 22.65 24.77
N LYS A 252 -4.64 23.28 25.17
CA LYS A 252 -3.67 22.73 26.11
C LYS A 252 -4.33 22.31 27.44
N GLY A 253 -3.97 21.10 27.93
CA GLY A 253 -4.44 20.57 29.20
C GLY A 253 -5.84 19.96 29.16
N ALA A 254 -6.47 19.88 27.99
CA ALA A 254 -7.72 19.14 27.82
C ALA A 254 -7.49 17.63 28.06
N GLN A 255 -8.52 16.96 28.56
CA GLN A 255 -8.46 15.52 28.80
C GLN A 255 -9.14 14.78 27.65
N PRO A 256 -8.51 13.78 27.05
CA PRO A 256 -9.14 12.92 26.05
C PRO A 256 -10.32 12.16 26.62
N LYS A 257 -11.39 12.06 25.82
CA LYS A 257 -12.58 11.29 26.10
C LYS A 257 -12.69 10.13 25.13
N GLN A 258 -12.77 8.91 25.65
CA GLN A 258 -13.03 7.71 24.85
C GLN A 258 -14.45 7.75 24.27
N ILE A 259 -14.58 7.46 22.99
CA ILE A 259 -15.84 7.51 22.23
C ILE A 259 -16.30 6.11 21.85
N THR A 260 -15.39 5.23 21.43
CA THR A 260 -15.68 3.82 21.13
C THR A 260 -15.18 2.91 22.24
N THR A 261 -15.71 1.70 22.33
CA THR A 261 -15.40 0.73 23.38
C THR A 261 -15.46 -0.71 22.87
N TYR A 262 -15.23 -0.91 21.59
CA TYR A 262 -15.13 -2.25 21.04
C TYR A 262 -13.83 -2.91 21.55
N ALA A 263 -13.90 -4.19 21.92
CA ALA A 263 -12.74 -4.92 22.42
C ALA A 263 -11.82 -5.42 21.30
N GLY A 264 -11.49 -4.57 20.36
CA GLY A 264 -10.66 -4.82 19.19
C GLY A 264 -10.24 -3.50 18.58
N VAL A 265 -9.97 -3.47 17.30
CA VAL A 265 -9.41 -2.31 16.60
C VAL A 265 -10.50 -1.44 16.02
N ASP A 266 -10.51 -0.15 16.37
CA ASP A 266 -11.30 0.91 15.75
C ASP A 266 -10.33 1.94 15.14
N ASN A 267 -10.07 1.88 13.83
CA ASN A 267 -9.10 2.74 13.12
C ASN A 267 -7.66 2.71 13.70
N ALA A 268 -6.90 1.67 13.47
CA ALA A 268 -5.46 1.67 13.81
C ALA A 268 -4.61 2.28 12.69
N PRO A 269 -3.56 3.04 13.01
CA PRO A 269 -2.59 3.51 12.02
C PRO A 269 -1.72 2.35 11.50
N GLY A 270 -1.35 2.40 10.20
CA GLY A 270 -0.20 1.73 9.62
C GLY A 270 -0.18 0.21 9.51
N ARG A 271 -0.93 -0.53 10.29
CA ARG A 271 -0.80 -2.00 10.33
C ARG A 271 -1.38 -2.69 9.10
N PHE A 272 -2.36 -2.07 8.45
CA PHE A 272 -3.01 -2.50 7.21
C PHE A 272 -3.46 -1.27 6.45
N ASP A 273 -2.55 -0.46 6.02
CA ASP A 273 -2.66 0.86 5.39
C ASP A 273 -3.99 1.13 4.65
N THR A 274 -5.08 1.19 5.41
CA THR A 274 -6.41 1.47 4.87
C THR A 274 -6.66 2.95 4.64
N GLY A 275 -5.68 3.82 4.96
CA GLY A 275 -5.77 5.28 4.76
C GLY A 275 -6.94 5.97 5.45
N SER A 276 -7.64 5.28 6.34
CA SER A 276 -8.94 5.74 6.85
C SER A 276 -8.81 6.49 8.17
N TYR A 277 -9.29 7.73 8.18
CA TYR A 277 -9.40 8.56 9.38
C TYR A 277 -10.79 8.43 10.01
N PRO A 278 -10.94 8.63 11.33
CA PRO A 278 -12.26 8.87 11.90
C PRO A 278 -12.85 10.14 11.28
N ALA A 279 -14.06 10.05 10.75
CA ALA A 279 -14.67 11.12 9.99
C ALA A 279 -15.91 11.68 10.71
N TRP A 280 -15.89 12.97 11.06
CA TRP A 280 -17.06 13.64 11.62
C TRP A 280 -18.13 13.87 10.56
N SER A 281 -19.39 13.61 10.91
CA SER A 281 -20.51 14.03 10.05
C SER A 281 -20.54 15.57 9.96
N PRO A 282 -20.88 16.16 8.81
CA PRO A 282 -20.97 17.61 8.65
C PRO A 282 -21.91 18.30 9.66
N ASP A 283 -22.96 17.63 10.14
CA ASP A 283 -23.85 18.13 11.18
C ASP A 283 -23.33 17.94 12.62
N GLY A 284 -22.16 17.33 12.78
CA GLY A 284 -21.47 17.13 14.05
C GLY A 284 -22.07 16.08 14.97
N LYS A 285 -23.04 15.28 14.51
CA LYS A 285 -23.74 14.32 15.38
C LYS A 285 -23.03 12.98 15.53
N TYR A 286 -22.28 12.55 14.51
CA TYR A 286 -21.66 11.24 14.44
C TYR A 286 -20.19 11.32 14.03
N ILE A 287 -19.43 10.29 14.39
CA ILE A 287 -18.10 9.98 13.85
C ILE A 287 -18.23 8.63 13.11
N ALA A 288 -17.87 8.59 11.84
CA ALA A 288 -17.75 7.37 11.06
C ALA A 288 -16.31 6.84 11.15
N TYR A 289 -16.17 5.53 11.17
CA TYR A 289 -14.88 4.85 11.29
C TYR A 289 -15.00 3.40 10.81
N TRP A 290 -13.89 2.72 10.59
CA TRP A 290 -13.94 1.27 10.43
C TRP A 290 -13.70 0.57 11.78
N GLN A 291 -14.51 -0.43 12.05
CA GLN A 291 -14.38 -1.31 13.19
C GLN A 291 -13.82 -2.65 12.72
N GLY A 292 -12.76 -3.14 13.34
CA GLY A 292 -12.17 -4.44 13.03
C GLY A 292 -13.15 -5.59 13.25
N GLY A 293 -12.80 -6.73 12.69
CA GLY A 293 -13.52 -7.97 12.90
C GLY A 293 -13.22 -8.62 14.26
N ASP A 294 -13.44 -9.93 14.38
CA ASP A 294 -13.13 -10.68 15.60
C ASP A 294 -11.62 -10.57 15.92
N PRO A 295 -11.22 -10.01 17.09
CA PRO A 295 -9.80 -9.84 17.45
C PRO A 295 -8.99 -11.15 17.45
N LYS A 296 -9.64 -12.30 17.65
CA LYS A 296 -8.99 -13.61 17.59
C LYS A 296 -8.54 -13.99 16.19
N LEU A 297 -9.13 -13.39 15.18
CA LEU A 297 -8.75 -13.59 13.78
C LEU A 297 -7.75 -12.57 13.29
N ILE A 298 -7.31 -11.65 14.14
CA ILE A 298 -6.33 -10.62 13.80
C ILE A 298 -6.77 -9.89 12.52
N ALA A 299 -5.90 -9.81 11.52
CA ALA A 299 -6.17 -9.20 10.22
C ALA A 299 -6.93 -10.09 9.22
N TYR A 300 -7.23 -11.34 9.57
CA TYR A 300 -8.03 -12.23 8.69
C TYR A 300 -9.53 -11.87 8.70
N ALA A 301 -10.01 -11.17 9.71
CA ALA A 301 -11.41 -10.77 9.79
C ALA A 301 -11.63 -9.42 9.11
N ALA A 302 -12.49 -9.40 8.09
CA ALA A 302 -12.84 -8.18 7.38
C ALA A 302 -13.42 -7.12 8.34
N ASN A 303 -12.95 -5.88 8.21
CA ASN A 303 -13.45 -4.75 8.97
C ASN A 303 -14.85 -4.32 8.53
N LYS A 304 -15.52 -3.47 9.31
CA LYS A 304 -16.88 -3.00 9.07
C LYS A 304 -16.96 -1.49 9.19
N LEU A 305 -17.76 -0.85 8.35
CA LEU A 305 -18.10 0.55 8.52
C LEU A 305 -19.05 0.73 9.71
N ALA A 306 -18.67 1.59 10.63
CA ALA A 306 -19.46 1.94 11.81
C ALA A 306 -19.64 3.46 11.94
N ILE A 307 -20.69 3.87 12.63
CA ILE A 307 -20.86 5.22 13.14
C ILE A 307 -21.13 5.18 14.65
N VAL A 308 -20.63 6.18 15.35
CA VAL A 308 -20.87 6.37 16.78
C VAL A 308 -21.34 7.81 17.04
N PRO A 309 -22.26 8.04 18.00
CA PRO A 309 -22.59 9.43 18.39
C PRO A 309 -21.34 10.19 18.82
N ALA A 310 -21.18 11.42 18.39
CA ALA A 310 -19.98 12.24 18.60
C ALA A 310 -19.65 12.46 20.10
N ASN A 311 -20.62 12.30 20.98
CA ASN A 311 -20.43 12.38 22.42
C ASN A 311 -20.28 11.01 23.11
N GLY A 312 -20.12 9.94 22.32
CA GLY A 312 -20.05 8.56 22.81
C GLY A 312 -21.41 7.90 22.93
N GLY A 313 -21.42 6.59 23.03
CA GLY A 313 -22.61 5.75 23.13
C GLY A 313 -22.48 4.49 22.27
N ALA A 314 -23.60 3.81 22.01
CA ALA A 314 -23.57 2.59 21.20
C ALA A 314 -23.24 2.89 19.73
N ALA A 315 -22.23 2.21 19.23
CA ALA A 315 -21.90 2.24 17.82
C ALA A 315 -22.97 1.49 16.99
N LYS A 316 -23.17 1.94 15.76
CA LYS A 316 -24.04 1.32 14.75
C LYS A 316 -23.18 0.85 13.57
N ILE A 317 -23.16 -0.45 13.33
CA ILE A 317 -22.54 -1.01 12.12
C ILE A 317 -23.44 -0.71 10.91
N LEU A 318 -22.90 -0.05 9.90
CA LEU A 318 -23.61 0.29 8.66
C LEU A 318 -23.50 -0.81 7.60
N THR A 319 -22.46 -1.64 7.67
CA THR A 319 -22.17 -2.71 6.69
C THR A 319 -22.18 -4.11 7.30
N PRO A 320 -23.24 -4.52 8.04
CA PRO A 320 -23.22 -5.78 8.78
C PRO A 320 -23.10 -7.04 7.90
N THR A 321 -23.56 -6.96 6.65
CA THR A 321 -23.57 -8.07 5.70
C THR A 321 -22.46 -7.99 4.64
N LEU A 322 -21.70 -6.92 4.61
CA LEU A 322 -20.55 -6.78 3.72
C LEU A 322 -19.37 -7.54 4.32
N ASP A 323 -18.98 -8.66 3.70
CA ASP A 323 -17.80 -9.42 4.10
C ASP A 323 -16.62 -9.08 3.17
N ARG A 324 -16.20 -7.81 3.23
CA ARG A 324 -15.10 -7.21 2.48
C ARG A 324 -14.43 -6.15 3.35
N ASP A 325 -13.13 -5.95 3.13
CA ASP A 325 -12.41 -4.86 3.77
C ASP A 325 -12.82 -3.52 3.17
N ILE A 326 -12.87 -2.51 4.02
CA ILE A 326 -13.23 -1.15 3.66
C ILE A 326 -12.12 -0.17 4.07
N GLY A 327 -11.99 0.92 3.32
CA GLY A 327 -11.06 2.02 3.62
C GLY A 327 -11.63 3.39 3.25
N ASN A 328 -10.82 4.44 3.39
CA ASN A 328 -11.09 5.81 2.90
C ASN A 328 -12.49 6.34 3.28
N VAL A 329 -12.84 6.32 4.57
CA VAL A 329 -14.17 6.70 5.06
C VAL A 329 -14.39 8.22 4.96
N SER A 330 -15.50 8.65 4.36
CA SER A 330 -15.88 10.05 4.24
C SER A 330 -17.41 10.23 4.28
N TRP A 331 -17.89 11.45 4.51
CA TRP A 331 -19.33 11.76 4.61
C TRP A 331 -19.87 12.47 3.37
N SER A 332 -21.10 12.16 2.99
CA SER A 332 -21.84 13.04 2.09
C SER A 332 -22.10 14.42 2.75
N ALA A 333 -22.13 15.48 1.96
CA ALA A 333 -22.29 16.85 2.46
C ALA A 333 -23.58 17.08 3.27
N ASP A 334 -24.62 16.28 3.04
CA ASP A 334 -25.91 16.36 3.74
C ASP A 334 -25.98 15.50 5.01
N SER A 335 -24.88 14.85 5.41
CA SER A 335 -24.78 13.94 6.56
C SER A 335 -25.69 12.70 6.49
N LYS A 336 -26.22 12.35 5.30
CA LYS A 336 -27.17 11.23 5.18
C LYS A 336 -26.55 9.93 4.72
N SER A 337 -25.32 9.97 4.25
CA SER A 337 -24.61 8.80 3.76
C SER A 337 -23.13 8.87 4.10
N VAL A 338 -22.52 7.70 4.20
CA VAL A 338 -21.06 7.54 4.30
C VAL A 338 -20.54 6.95 3.00
N LEU A 339 -19.45 7.51 2.49
CA LEU A 339 -18.68 7.08 1.33
C LEU A 339 -17.46 6.31 1.83
N PHE A 340 -17.07 5.26 1.13
CA PHE A 340 -15.91 4.45 1.51
C PHE A 340 -15.43 3.61 0.32
N SER A 341 -14.14 3.22 0.32
CA SER A 341 -13.64 2.20 -0.61
C SER A 341 -13.97 0.80 -0.11
N VAL A 342 -14.09 -0.13 -1.04
CA VAL A 342 -14.32 -1.55 -0.75
C VAL A 342 -13.33 -2.37 -1.56
N GLU A 343 -12.50 -3.14 -0.88
CA GLU A 343 -11.64 -4.13 -1.49
C GLU A 343 -12.45 -5.38 -1.80
N ASP A 344 -12.62 -5.68 -3.08
CA ASP A 344 -13.35 -6.86 -3.56
C ASP A 344 -12.46 -7.72 -4.45
N ASP A 345 -12.90 -8.89 -4.78
CA ASP A 345 -12.17 -9.89 -5.56
C ASP A 345 -11.44 -9.28 -6.77
N ARG A 346 -10.15 -9.00 -6.63
CA ARG A 346 -9.23 -8.41 -7.61
C ARG A 346 -9.53 -6.95 -8.02
N THR A 347 -10.44 -6.27 -7.35
CA THR A 347 -10.78 -4.87 -7.63
C THR A 347 -10.89 -4.07 -6.34
N GLU A 348 -10.92 -2.74 -6.46
CA GLU A 348 -11.30 -1.85 -5.38
C GLU A 348 -12.23 -0.76 -5.95
N TYR A 349 -13.38 -0.58 -5.31
CA TYR A 349 -14.41 0.31 -5.81
C TYR A 349 -14.91 1.29 -4.74
N LEU A 350 -15.47 2.41 -5.19
CA LEU A 350 -16.11 3.39 -4.31
C LEU A 350 -17.56 3.01 -4.03
N ALA A 351 -17.93 2.99 -2.76
CA ALA A 351 -19.25 2.66 -2.26
C ALA A 351 -19.89 3.77 -1.43
N ARG A 352 -21.17 3.63 -1.22
CA ARG A 352 -21.97 4.51 -0.35
C ARG A 352 -23.00 3.68 0.43
N VAL A 353 -23.24 4.07 1.69
CA VAL A 353 -24.34 3.52 2.51
C VAL A 353 -25.06 4.63 3.27
N SER A 354 -26.39 4.49 3.46
CA SER A 354 -27.16 5.41 4.29
C SER A 354 -26.78 5.31 5.78
N VAL A 355 -26.83 6.42 6.51
CA VAL A 355 -26.69 6.43 7.98
C VAL A 355 -27.80 5.64 8.68
N ASP A 356 -28.96 5.49 8.03
CA ASP A 356 -30.05 4.65 8.53
C ASP A 356 -29.77 3.15 8.34
N GLY A 357 -28.72 2.81 7.59
CA GLY A 357 -28.39 1.46 7.17
C GLY A 357 -29.06 1.11 5.83
N GLY A 358 -29.02 -0.17 5.46
CA GLY A 358 -29.57 -0.67 4.19
C GLY A 358 -28.50 -1.21 3.24
N PRO A 359 -28.80 -1.36 1.96
CA PRO A 359 -27.85 -1.94 1.01
C PRO A 359 -26.68 -0.99 0.74
N VAL A 360 -25.48 -1.56 0.68
CA VAL A 360 -24.28 -0.87 0.17
C VAL A 360 -24.47 -0.64 -1.33
N GLN A 361 -24.28 0.58 -1.76
CA GLN A 361 -24.39 1.00 -3.16
C GLN A 361 -23.00 1.12 -3.75
N HIS A 362 -22.66 0.34 -4.76
CA HIS A 362 -21.51 0.54 -5.60
C HIS A 362 -21.76 1.82 -6.46
N ILE A 363 -20.89 2.80 -6.39
CA ILE A 363 -21.12 4.09 -7.07
C ILE A 363 -20.06 4.41 -8.15
N ALA A 364 -18.85 3.90 -8.05
CA ALA A 364 -17.82 4.00 -9.08
C ALA A 364 -16.83 2.84 -8.97
N GLY A 365 -16.19 2.49 -10.08
CA GLY A 365 -15.24 1.38 -10.22
C GLY A 365 -15.76 0.30 -11.15
N GLY A 366 -14.87 -0.61 -11.55
CA GLY A 366 -15.16 -1.70 -12.48
C GLY A 366 -14.07 -2.76 -12.40
N ARG A 367 -13.44 -3.07 -13.55
CA ARG A 367 -12.21 -3.85 -13.62
C ARG A 367 -10.99 -2.93 -13.51
N ASP A 368 -10.88 -2.29 -12.37
CA ASP A 368 -9.86 -1.33 -12.01
C ASP A 368 -9.75 -1.25 -10.48
N VAL A 369 -8.78 -0.48 -10.00
CA VAL A 369 -8.57 -0.20 -8.59
C VAL A 369 -8.74 1.30 -8.37
N ILE A 370 -9.70 1.69 -7.52
CA ILE A 370 -9.84 3.05 -6.99
C ILE A 370 -9.17 3.07 -5.61
N ALA A 371 -7.85 3.30 -5.59
CA ALA A 371 -7.05 3.22 -4.37
C ALA A 371 -7.30 4.37 -3.39
N ASP A 372 -7.70 5.55 -3.89
CA ASP A 372 -7.94 6.72 -3.04
C ASP A 372 -8.95 7.66 -3.70
N PHE A 373 -9.63 8.46 -2.87
CA PHE A 373 -10.53 9.48 -3.36
C PHE A 373 -10.64 10.68 -2.41
N SER A 374 -10.91 11.83 -2.96
CA SER A 374 -11.39 13.01 -2.22
C SER A 374 -12.57 13.64 -2.92
N HIS A 375 -13.41 14.36 -2.20
CA HIS A 375 -14.58 15.00 -2.79
C HIS A 375 -14.89 16.36 -2.16
N ALA A 376 -15.36 17.28 -2.96
CA ALA A 376 -15.86 18.59 -2.53
C ALA A 376 -16.85 19.14 -3.57
N ASN A 377 -17.88 19.83 -3.11
CA ASN A 377 -18.82 20.55 -3.96
C ASN A 377 -19.45 19.69 -5.08
N GLY A 378 -19.70 18.40 -4.81
CA GLY A 378 -20.29 17.45 -5.76
C GLY A 378 -19.30 16.85 -6.77
N HIS A 379 -18.05 17.23 -6.73
CA HIS A 379 -16.95 16.72 -7.55
C HIS A 379 -16.08 15.72 -6.76
N PHE A 380 -15.53 14.74 -7.46
CA PHE A 380 -14.62 13.75 -6.92
C PHE A 380 -13.28 13.78 -7.67
N ALA A 381 -12.20 13.64 -6.93
CA ALA A 381 -10.91 13.23 -7.44
C ALA A 381 -10.72 11.75 -7.06
N LEU A 382 -10.47 10.89 -8.03
CA LEU A 382 -10.25 9.45 -7.85
C LEU A 382 -8.84 9.11 -8.30
N LEU A 383 -8.15 8.26 -7.55
CA LEU A 383 -6.87 7.67 -7.93
C LEU A 383 -7.13 6.29 -8.52
N ILE A 384 -6.96 6.14 -9.83
CA ILE A 384 -7.36 4.90 -10.53
C ILE A 384 -6.16 4.29 -11.25
N SER A 385 -6.01 2.96 -11.13
CA SER A 385 -5.12 2.12 -11.94
C SER A 385 -5.90 0.99 -12.60
N ASN A 386 -5.36 0.46 -13.70
CA ASN A 386 -5.82 -0.77 -14.33
C ASN A 386 -4.61 -1.55 -14.89
N PRO A 387 -4.75 -2.79 -15.37
CA PRO A 387 -3.61 -3.60 -15.80
C PRO A 387 -2.69 -3.00 -16.89
N LEU A 388 -3.14 -1.95 -17.58
CA LEU A 388 -2.37 -1.28 -18.63
C LEU A 388 -2.01 0.19 -18.31
N MET A 389 -2.43 0.69 -17.15
CA MET A 389 -2.25 2.09 -16.77
C MET A 389 -1.91 2.18 -15.27
N PRO A 390 -0.71 2.68 -14.91
CA PRO A 390 -0.38 3.03 -13.53
C PRO A 390 -1.38 4.04 -12.95
N TYR A 391 -1.32 4.26 -11.65
CA TYR A 391 -2.19 5.22 -10.98
C TYR A 391 -2.11 6.61 -11.62
N GLU A 392 -3.29 7.14 -11.93
CA GLU A 392 -3.50 8.49 -12.45
C GLU A 392 -4.72 9.11 -11.76
N VAL A 393 -4.81 10.43 -11.75
CA VAL A 393 -5.96 11.15 -11.16
C VAL A 393 -7.08 11.26 -12.19
N PHE A 394 -8.28 10.94 -11.76
CA PHE A 394 -9.52 11.05 -12.51
C PHE A 394 -10.45 12.06 -11.85
N ALA A 395 -11.11 12.88 -12.65
CA ALA A 395 -12.18 13.77 -12.24
C ALA A 395 -13.55 13.10 -12.49
N TRP A 396 -14.46 13.21 -11.52
CA TRP A 396 -15.78 12.61 -11.62
C TRP A 396 -16.86 13.52 -11.01
N ASP A 397 -17.90 13.83 -11.78
CA ASP A 397 -19.04 14.68 -11.39
C ASP A 397 -20.33 13.87 -11.12
N GLN A 398 -20.22 12.55 -11.06
CA GLN A 398 -21.31 11.58 -10.86
C GLN A 398 -22.36 11.54 -11.99
N LYS A 399 -22.17 12.27 -13.10
CA LYS A 399 -23.12 12.30 -14.24
C LYS A 399 -22.65 11.44 -15.41
N SER A 400 -21.34 11.23 -15.51
CA SER A 400 -20.69 10.43 -16.55
C SER A 400 -19.67 9.49 -15.92
N ALA A 401 -18.99 8.65 -16.72
CA ALA A 401 -17.85 7.88 -16.22
C ALA A 401 -16.72 8.81 -15.75
N PRO A 402 -15.89 8.38 -14.78
CA PRO A 402 -14.68 9.11 -14.40
C PRO A 402 -13.80 9.41 -15.60
N ARG A 403 -13.25 10.62 -15.67
CA ARG A 403 -12.40 11.10 -16.76
C ARG A 403 -10.98 11.31 -16.27
N GLN A 404 -10.02 10.63 -16.90
CA GLN A 404 -8.59 10.83 -16.64
C GLN A 404 -8.20 12.30 -16.89
N ILE A 405 -7.47 12.90 -15.96
CA ILE A 405 -7.03 14.30 -16.03
C ILE A 405 -5.52 14.47 -15.83
N THR A 406 -4.81 13.41 -15.46
CA THR A 406 -3.36 13.37 -15.38
C THR A 406 -2.81 12.33 -16.34
N HIS A 407 -1.59 12.55 -16.83
CA HIS A 407 -0.96 11.78 -17.89
C HIS A 407 0.54 11.57 -17.61
N ASN A 408 0.87 11.27 -16.35
CA ASN A 408 2.25 11.18 -15.89
C ASN A 408 3.01 10.01 -16.52
N ASN A 409 2.28 8.94 -16.85
CA ASN A 409 2.84 7.70 -17.39
C ASN A 409 2.46 7.45 -18.86
N ASP A 410 2.08 8.48 -19.61
CA ASP A 410 1.76 8.38 -21.05
C ASP A 410 2.91 7.84 -21.93
N TRP A 411 4.16 7.89 -21.43
CA TRP A 411 5.31 7.27 -22.10
C TRP A 411 5.14 5.77 -22.32
N LEU A 412 4.31 5.07 -21.54
CA LEU A 412 3.98 3.66 -21.71
C LEU A 412 3.25 3.36 -23.04
N LYS A 413 2.61 4.35 -23.65
CA LYS A 413 1.95 4.21 -24.96
C LYS A 413 2.91 3.84 -26.10
N ASP A 414 4.21 4.15 -25.92
CA ASP A 414 5.26 3.79 -26.87
C ASP A 414 5.73 2.33 -26.69
N TYR A 415 5.20 1.63 -25.70
CA TYR A 415 5.60 0.27 -25.34
C TYR A 415 4.50 -0.74 -25.63
N LYS A 416 4.91 -1.95 -26.01
CA LYS A 416 4.02 -3.07 -26.21
C LYS A 416 3.78 -3.77 -24.87
N LEU A 417 2.74 -3.40 -24.17
CA LEU A 417 2.35 -3.98 -22.90
C LEU A 417 1.67 -5.34 -23.09
N ALA A 418 1.86 -6.22 -22.11
CA ALA A 418 1.21 -7.51 -22.03
C ALA A 418 -0.20 -7.35 -21.44
N ALA A 419 -1.19 -7.95 -22.06
CA ALA A 419 -2.54 -7.99 -21.51
C ALA A 419 -2.63 -8.98 -20.35
N THR A 420 -3.32 -8.57 -19.30
CA THR A 420 -3.65 -9.41 -18.14
C THR A 420 -5.03 -10.03 -18.34
N GLN A 421 -5.12 -11.33 -18.13
CA GLN A 421 -6.37 -12.10 -18.15
C GLN A 421 -6.70 -12.53 -16.73
N GLU A 422 -7.90 -12.20 -16.25
CA GLU A 422 -8.44 -12.82 -15.04
C GLU A 422 -8.69 -14.31 -15.27
N ILE A 423 -8.35 -15.12 -14.28
CA ILE A 423 -8.58 -16.56 -14.29
C ILE A 423 -9.30 -17.00 -13.01
N ALA A 424 -10.06 -18.08 -13.14
CA ALA A 424 -10.70 -18.79 -12.04
C ALA A 424 -10.49 -20.29 -12.24
N PHE A 425 -10.15 -20.98 -11.17
CA PHE A 425 -9.86 -22.42 -11.20
C PHE A 425 -10.19 -23.06 -9.86
N LYS A 426 -10.19 -24.38 -9.82
CA LYS A 426 -10.42 -25.14 -8.59
C LYS A 426 -9.10 -25.54 -7.94
N SER A 427 -8.98 -25.29 -6.64
CA SER A 427 -7.96 -25.92 -5.80
C SER A 427 -8.19 -27.42 -5.66
N LYS A 428 -7.25 -28.13 -5.06
CA LYS A 428 -7.31 -29.58 -4.87
C LYS A 428 -8.53 -30.05 -4.09
N ASP A 429 -9.02 -29.27 -3.17
CA ASP A 429 -10.22 -29.55 -2.35
C ASP A 429 -11.53 -29.06 -2.98
N GLY A 430 -11.48 -28.51 -4.20
CA GLY A 430 -12.62 -27.97 -4.92
C GLY A 430 -12.95 -26.51 -4.64
N THR A 431 -12.18 -25.83 -3.78
CA THR A 431 -12.33 -24.39 -3.51
C THR A 431 -12.08 -23.59 -4.79
N ASP A 432 -12.91 -22.58 -5.05
CA ASP A 432 -12.69 -21.63 -6.13
C ASP A 432 -11.54 -20.69 -5.73
N VAL A 433 -10.54 -20.60 -6.61
CA VAL A 433 -9.40 -19.68 -6.47
C VAL A 433 -9.37 -18.79 -7.70
N HIS A 434 -9.14 -17.50 -7.48
CA HIS A 434 -9.07 -16.51 -8.53
C HIS A 434 -7.65 -15.97 -8.66
N GLY A 435 -7.35 -15.40 -9.83
CA GLY A 435 -6.02 -14.86 -10.09
C GLY A 435 -5.89 -14.30 -11.49
N PHE A 436 -4.67 -14.27 -11.98
CA PHE A 436 -4.31 -13.65 -13.25
C PHE A 436 -3.37 -14.51 -14.08
N LEU A 437 -3.46 -14.36 -15.39
CA LEU A 437 -2.55 -14.92 -16.37
C LEU A 437 -2.12 -13.82 -17.35
N MET A 438 -0.83 -13.60 -17.47
CA MET A 438 -0.24 -12.66 -18.42
C MET A 438 0.69 -13.40 -19.37
N LYS A 439 0.60 -13.11 -20.66
CA LYS A 439 1.50 -13.69 -21.67
C LYS A 439 2.35 -12.60 -22.34
N PRO A 440 3.59 -12.90 -22.73
CA PRO A 440 4.37 -11.99 -23.55
C PRO A 440 3.58 -11.54 -24.80
N PRO A 441 3.67 -10.28 -25.18
CA PRO A 441 2.95 -9.76 -26.35
C PRO A 441 3.27 -10.52 -27.64
N GLY A 442 2.25 -11.12 -28.25
CA GLY A 442 2.40 -11.90 -29.48
C GLY A 442 2.96 -13.32 -29.30
N ALA A 443 3.18 -13.77 -28.07
CA ALA A 443 3.68 -15.13 -27.82
C ALA A 443 2.61 -16.21 -28.05
N GLY A 444 3.09 -17.40 -28.41
CA GLY A 444 2.26 -18.60 -28.65
C GLY A 444 1.90 -19.36 -27.38
N ALA A 445 2.13 -20.68 -27.43
CA ALA A 445 1.85 -21.64 -26.37
C ALA A 445 3.17 -22.20 -25.77
N HIS A 446 3.05 -22.97 -24.68
CA HIS A 446 4.16 -23.67 -24.02
C HIS A 446 5.34 -22.77 -23.67
N LEU A 447 5.04 -21.66 -22.98
CA LEU A 447 6.00 -20.64 -22.57
C LEU A 447 6.70 -21.03 -21.25
N PRO A 448 7.97 -20.63 -21.05
CA PRO A 448 8.53 -20.61 -19.72
C PRO A 448 7.65 -19.70 -18.85
N THR A 449 7.22 -20.20 -17.69
CA THR A 449 6.18 -19.55 -16.89
C THR A 449 6.62 -19.37 -15.45
N ILE A 450 6.36 -18.20 -14.91
CA ILE A 450 6.68 -17.86 -13.52
C ILE A 450 5.37 -17.74 -12.74
N LEU A 451 5.23 -18.55 -11.68
CA LEU A 451 4.23 -18.36 -10.65
C LEU A 451 4.67 -17.21 -9.75
N ARG A 452 3.86 -16.12 -9.70
CA ARG A 452 4.08 -15.00 -8.77
C ARG A 452 3.10 -15.10 -7.61
N ILE A 453 3.61 -14.83 -6.41
CA ILE A 453 2.86 -14.89 -5.15
C ILE A 453 3.00 -13.53 -4.48
N HIS A 454 1.86 -12.94 -4.04
CA HIS A 454 1.85 -11.63 -3.36
C HIS A 454 2.30 -11.73 -1.90
N GLY A 455 2.60 -10.57 -1.32
CA GLY A 455 2.85 -10.39 0.11
C GLY A 455 1.57 -10.42 0.95
N GLY A 456 1.68 -10.16 2.23
CA GLY A 456 0.56 -10.18 3.16
C GLY A 456 0.74 -11.27 4.22
N PRO A 457 -0.13 -12.30 4.31
CA PRO A 457 -1.10 -12.85 3.35
C PRO A 457 -2.36 -12.03 3.11
N GLN A 458 -2.77 -11.19 4.07
CA GLN A 458 -3.96 -10.34 3.98
C GLN A 458 -3.71 -9.18 3.00
N SER A 459 -3.73 -9.49 1.72
CA SER A 459 -3.59 -8.63 0.55
C SER A 459 -4.14 -9.38 -0.65
N GLN A 460 -4.14 -8.77 -1.83
CA GLN A 460 -4.45 -9.44 -3.08
C GLN A 460 -3.68 -8.85 -4.26
N PHE A 461 -3.50 -9.61 -5.32
CA PHE A 461 -3.28 -9.05 -6.65
C PHE A 461 -4.60 -8.52 -7.19
N ALA A 462 -4.57 -7.34 -7.77
CA ALA A 462 -5.76 -6.66 -8.28
C ALA A 462 -5.61 -6.26 -9.75
N ASP A 463 -6.71 -5.77 -10.33
CA ASP A 463 -6.74 -5.20 -11.70
C ASP A 463 -6.04 -3.82 -11.73
N GLU A 464 -4.74 -3.82 -11.38
CA GLU A 464 -3.85 -2.66 -11.39
C GLU A 464 -2.61 -2.90 -12.26
N PHE A 465 -1.82 -1.86 -12.48
CA PHE A 465 -0.61 -1.95 -13.29
C PHE A 465 0.54 -2.56 -12.49
N MET A 466 0.98 -3.74 -12.93
CA MET A 466 2.08 -4.48 -12.32
C MET A 466 3.35 -4.35 -13.17
N MET A 467 4.18 -3.33 -12.90
CA MET A 467 5.41 -3.07 -13.68
C MET A 467 6.35 -4.27 -13.70
N GLU A 468 6.53 -4.97 -12.58
CA GLU A 468 7.37 -6.17 -12.51
C GLU A 468 6.88 -7.27 -13.47
N TRP A 469 5.56 -7.50 -13.53
CA TRP A 469 5.00 -8.51 -14.43
C TRP A 469 5.15 -8.11 -15.90
N GLN A 470 5.00 -6.83 -16.20
CA GLN A 470 5.20 -6.30 -17.55
C GLN A 470 6.65 -6.50 -18.01
N VAL A 471 7.63 -6.26 -17.13
CA VAL A 471 9.05 -6.51 -17.42
C VAL A 471 9.33 -8.01 -17.60
N ILE A 472 8.78 -8.88 -16.74
CA ILE A 472 8.90 -10.33 -16.85
C ILE A 472 8.29 -10.82 -18.18
N ALA A 473 7.10 -10.34 -18.54
CA ALA A 473 6.44 -10.69 -19.79
C ALA A 473 7.22 -10.18 -21.01
N ALA A 474 7.72 -8.95 -20.98
CA ALA A 474 8.57 -8.39 -22.02
C ALA A 474 9.85 -9.21 -22.24
N HIS A 475 10.34 -9.89 -21.21
CA HIS A 475 11.51 -10.77 -21.26
C HIS A 475 11.19 -12.20 -21.76
N GLY A 476 9.95 -12.48 -22.12
CA GLY A 476 9.53 -13.74 -22.77
C GLY A 476 8.94 -14.79 -21.84
N TYR A 477 8.63 -14.46 -20.59
CA TYR A 477 7.98 -15.35 -19.65
C TYR A 477 6.46 -15.10 -19.58
N ALA A 478 5.67 -16.14 -19.49
CA ALA A 478 4.32 -16.00 -18.98
C ALA A 478 4.35 -15.83 -17.46
N VAL A 479 3.40 -15.07 -16.91
CA VAL A 479 3.19 -14.91 -15.48
C VAL A 479 1.83 -15.50 -15.14
N VAL A 480 1.77 -16.41 -14.19
CA VAL A 480 0.54 -16.85 -13.54
C VAL A 480 0.58 -16.43 -12.08
N ALA A 481 -0.50 -15.88 -11.58
CA ALA A 481 -0.61 -15.41 -10.21
C ALA A 481 -1.97 -15.81 -9.63
N ALA A 482 -2.01 -16.16 -8.36
CA ALA A 482 -3.22 -16.50 -7.64
C ALA A 482 -3.38 -15.60 -6.44
N ASN A 483 -4.63 -15.35 -6.04
CA ASN A 483 -4.99 -14.90 -4.72
C ASN A 483 -5.40 -16.15 -3.91
N PRO A 484 -4.44 -16.84 -3.24
CA PRO A 484 -4.72 -18.06 -2.50
C PRO A 484 -5.56 -17.76 -1.26
N ARG A 485 -6.07 -18.79 -0.57
CA ARG A 485 -6.60 -18.62 0.78
C ARG A 485 -5.56 -17.92 1.65
N GLY A 486 -6.02 -17.01 2.51
CA GLY A 486 -5.19 -16.01 3.19
C GLY A 486 -5.37 -14.60 2.61
N SER A 487 -5.71 -14.50 1.30
CA SER A 487 -5.90 -13.22 0.62
C SER A 487 -7.19 -12.52 1.06
N THR A 488 -7.17 -11.18 0.98
CA THR A 488 -8.35 -10.31 1.12
C THR A 488 -9.29 -10.37 -0.10
N GLY A 489 -10.32 -9.52 -0.12
CA GLY A 489 -11.25 -9.37 -1.24
C GLY A 489 -12.28 -10.49 -1.40
N ARG A 490 -12.20 -11.59 -0.63
CA ARG A 490 -13.14 -12.74 -0.71
C ARG A 490 -13.76 -13.12 0.62
N GLY A 491 -13.64 -12.23 1.61
CA GLY A 491 -14.27 -12.30 2.91
C GLY A 491 -13.50 -13.11 3.94
N THR A 492 -13.91 -12.95 5.18
CA THR A 492 -13.27 -13.48 6.37
C THR A 492 -12.99 -14.98 6.30
N LYS A 493 -13.95 -15.79 5.82
CA LYS A 493 -13.75 -17.24 5.73
C LYS A 493 -12.64 -17.64 4.78
N TYR A 494 -12.46 -16.90 3.69
CA TYR A 494 -11.40 -17.17 2.71
C TYR A 494 -10.04 -16.73 3.26
N ALA A 495 -9.98 -15.55 3.83
CA ALA A 495 -8.76 -15.03 4.46
C ALA A 495 -8.32 -15.91 5.64
N ALA A 496 -9.21 -16.27 6.55
CA ALA A 496 -8.91 -17.12 7.70
C ALA A 496 -8.71 -18.62 7.34
N GLY A 497 -8.76 -18.98 6.06
CA GLY A 497 -8.57 -20.37 5.61
C GLY A 497 -7.20 -20.95 5.90
N ILE A 498 -6.22 -20.12 6.25
CA ILE A 498 -4.84 -20.50 6.60
C ILE A 498 -4.49 -20.21 8.06
N TYR A 499 -5.47 -19.82 8.88
CA TYR A 499 -5.23 -19.48 10.28
C TYR A 499 -4.55 -20.64 11.02
N ALA A 500 -3.38 -20.41 11.62
CA ALA A 500 -2.50 -21.38 12.25
C ALA A 500 -2.16 -22.62 11.38
N ASP A 501 -2.25 -22.48 10.03
CA ASP A 501 -2.05 -23.57 9.08
C ASP A 501 -1.35 -23.13 7.77
N TRP A 502 -0.43 -22.19 7.89
CA TRP A 502 0.34 -21.66 6.75
C TRP A 502 1.10 -22.75 6.02
N GLY A 503 1.13 -22.69 4.70
CA GLY A 503 1.83 -23.64 3.84
C GLY A 503 1.05 -24.94 3.60
N SER A 504 -0.25 -24.97 3.89
CA SER A 504 -1.12 -26.12 3.64
C SER A 504 -2.04 -25.91 2.43
N VAL A 505 -3.20 -25.30 2.63
CA VAL A 505 -4.18 -25.09 1.55
C VAL A 505 -3.77 -23.98 0.58
N ASP A 506 -3.07 -22.97 1.04
CA ASP A 506 -2.48 -21.90 0.25
C ASP A 506 -1.44 -22.42 -0.76
N VAL A 507 -0.59 -23.38 -0.37
CA VAL A 507 0.30 -24.10 -1.30
C VAL A 507 -0.51 -24.83 -2.37
N GLN A 508 -1.62 -25.50 -2.00
CA GLN A 508 -2.46 -26.19 -2.97
C GLN A 508 -3.11 -25.20 -3.97
N ASP A 509 -3.48 -24.02 -3.49
CA ASP A 509 -4.10 -22.98 -4.30
C ASP A 509 -3.11 -22.43 -5.36
N VAL A 510 -1.85 -22.14 -4.97
CA VAL A 510 -0.84 -21.65 -5.93
C VAL A 510 -0.35 -22.73 -6.88
N LEU A 511 -0.29 -23.99 -6.44
CA LEU A 511 0.01 -25.12 -7.33
C LEU A 511 -1.10 -25.30 -8.37
N ALA A 512 -2.37 -25.16 -7.97
CA ALA A 512 -3.51 -25.25 -8.88
C ALA A 512 -3.51 -24.13 -9.94
N ALA A 513 -3.03 -22.92 -9.61
CA ALA A 513 -2.81 -21.85 -10.59
C ALA A 513 -1.81 -22.27 -11.68
N THR A 514 -0.71 -22.92 -11.26
CA THR A 514 0.28 -23.45 -12.18
C THR A 514 -0.32 -24.57 -13.06
N ASP A 515 -1.08 -25.49 -12.46
CA ASP A 515 -1.78 -26.56 -13.19
C ASP A 515 -2.78 -25.99 -14.21
N TYR A 516 -3.49 -24.92 -13.85
CA TYR A 516 -4.38 -24.21 -14.77
C TYR A 516 -3.60 -23.68 -15.99
N ALA A 517 -2.48 -23.00 -15.79
CA ALA A 517 -1.68 -22.43 -16.88
C ALA A 517 -1.09 -23.53 -17.81
N VAL A 518 -0.68 -24.68 -17.24
CA VAL A 518 -0.23 -25.86 -18.00
C VAL A 518 -1.40 -26.46 -18.80
N LYS A 519 -2.54 -26.69 -18.17
CA LYS A 519 -3.73 -27.26 -18.83
C LYS A 519 -4.28 -26.35 -19.93
N ALA A 520 -4.18 -25.03 -19.76
CA ALA A 520 -4.55 -24.05 -20.77
C ALA A 520 -3.55 -24.00 -21.96
N GLY A 521 -2.47 -24.80 -21.95
CA GLY A 521 -1.46 -24.84 -22.98
C GLY A 521 -0.55 -23.60 -23.01
N VAL A 522 -0.63 -22.73 -22.00
CA VAL A 522 0.21 -21.53 -21.90
C VAL A 522 1.57 -21.88 -21.33
N ALA A 523 1.60 -22.56 -20.19
CA ALA A 523 2.84 -22.92 -19.49
C ALA A 523 3.44 -24.23 -20.03
N ASP A 524 4.77 -24.23 -20.19
CA ASP A 524 5.54 -25.46 -20.39
C ASP A 524 5.81 -26.11 -19.04
N PRO A 525 5.33 -27.35 -18.78
CA PRO A 525 5.52 -28.01 -17.48
C PRO A 525 6.98 -28.28 -17.11
N ASN A 526 7.91 -28.21 -18.09
CA ASN A 526 9.33 -28.41 -17.87
C ASN A 526 10.10 -27.11 -17.58
N ARG A 527 9.45 -25.95 -17.74
CA ARG A 527 10.06 -24.61 -17.59
C ARG A 527 9.25 -23.73 -16.66
N LEU A 528 9.03 -24.22 -15.42
CA LEU A 528 8.27 -23.53 -14.39
C LEU A 528 9.21 -22.89 -13.36
N GLY A 529 9.00 -21.60 -13.12
CA GLY A 529 9.61 -20.85 -12.02
C GLY A 529 8.56 -20.43 -10.99
N VAL A 530 8.98 -20.10 -9.78
CA VAL A 530 8.14 -19.57 -8.71
C VAL A 530 8.86 -18.45 -7.98
N GLY A 531 8.11 -17.48 -7.45
CA GLY A 531 8.74 -16.45 -6.61
C GLY A 531 7.76 -15.42 -6.08
N GLY A 532 8.19 -14.76 -5.00
CA GLY A 532 7.46 -13.71 -4.34
C GLY A 532 8.33 -12.94 -3.36
N TRP A 533 7.73 -11.97 -2.69
CA TRP A 533 8.33 -11.12 -1.67
C TRP A 533 7.48 -11.18 -0.40
N SER A 534 8.09 -11.08 0.80
CA SER A 534 7.37 -11.14 2.08
C SER A 534 6.66 -12.49 2.24
N TYR A 535 5.38 -12.51 2.57
CA TYR A 535 4.57 -13.74 2.54
C TYR A 535 4.69 -14.49 1.19
N GLY A 536 4.81 -13.78 0.06
CA GLY A 536 5.05 -14.40 -1.24
C GLY A 536 6.39 -15.15 -1.32
N GLY A 537 7.43 -14.65 -0.67
CA GLY A 537 8.71 -15.35 -0.48
C GLY A 537 8.57 -16.53 0.48
N MET A 538 7.85 -16.33 1.58
CA MET A 538 7.51 -17.39 2.54
C MET A 538 6.74 -18.54 1.85
N LEU A 539 5.66 -18.25 1.13
CA LEU A 539 4.88 -19.27 0.42
C LEU A 539 5.66 -19.90 -0.74
N THR A 540 6.64 -19.18 -1.33
CA THR A 540 7.61 -19.77 -2.25
C THR A 540 8.42 -20.88 -1.57
N ASN A 541 8.91 -20.65 -0.35
CA ASN A 541 9.67 -21.65 0.42
C ASN A 541 8.81 -22.89 0.74
N TYR A 542 7.56 -22.70 1.18
CA TYR A 542 6.62 -23.82 1.37
C TYR A 542 6.34 -24.58 0.07
N THR A 543 6.17 -23.87 -1.04
CA THR A 543 5.88 -24.47 -2.35
C THR A 543 7.02 -25.35 -2.82
N ILE A 544 8.29 -24.90 -2.76
CA ILE A 544 9.44 -25.70 -3.21
C ILE A 544 9.83 -26.82 -2.24
N ALA A 545 9.43 -26.72 -0.96
CA ALA A 545 9.58 -27.82 0.01
C ALA A 545 8.49 -28.90 -0.16
N SER A 546 7.36 -28.56 -0.80
CA SER A 546 6.21 -29.45 -1.01
C SER A 546 6.16 -30.06 -2.40
N ASP A 547 6.72 -29.38 -3.43
CA ASP A 547 6.65 -29.81 -4.83
C ASP A 547 7.98 -29.52 -5.57
N THR A 548 8.42 -30.47 -6.39
CA THR A 548 9.71 -30.42 -7.10
C THR A 548 9.60 -30.04 -8.59
N ARG A 549 8.41 -29.64 -9.06
CA ARG A 549 8.18 -29.28 -10.48
C ARG A 549 8.92 -28.02 -10.91
N PHE A 550 9.16 -27.10 -9.98
CA PHE A 550 9.79 -25.82 -10.30
C PHE A 550 11.30 -26.00 -10.53
N LYS A 551 11.82 -25.32 -11.57
CA LYS A 551 13.23 -25.39 -11.96
C LYS A 551 14.03 -24.17 -11.47
N ALA A 552 13.36 -23.13 -11.02
CA ALA A 552 13.95 -21.95 -10.41
C ALA A 552 12.99 -21.33 -9.40
N ALA A 553 13.53 -20.77 -8.31
CA ALA A 553 12.76 -20.00 -7.34
C ALA A 553 13.47 -18.69 -7.00
N THR A 554 12.67 -17.64 -6.70
CA THR A 554 13.15 -16.38 -6.12
C THR A 554 12.36 -16.10 -4.84
N SER A 555 13.05 -16.13 -3.69
CA SER A 555 12.44 -15.97 -2.37
C SER A 555 12.99 -14.71 -1.72
N GLY A 556 12.19 -13.63 -1.76
CA GLY A 556 12.60 -12.32 -1.26
C GLY A 556 11.98 -12.01 0.11
N ALA A 557 12.77 -11.44 1.03
CA ALA A 557 12.36 -11.02 2.38
C ALA A 557 11.40 -12.05 3.00
N SER A 558 11.90 -13.29 3.17
CA SER A 558 11.05 -14.46 3.42
C SER A 558 11.30 -15.13 4.75
N ILE A 559 10.24 -15.63 5.38
CA ILE A 559 10.33 -16.47 6.57
C ILE A 559 10.28 -17.95 6.16
N SER A 560 10.99 -18.80 6.88
CA SER A 560 11.04 -20.26 6.64
C SER A 560 11.04 -21.07 7.93
N ASP A 561 11.45 -20.44 9.03
CA ASP A 561 11.46 -20.98 10.38
C ASP A 561 10.78 -19.97 11.32
N ILE A 562 9.48 -20.12 11.49
CA ILE A 562 8.68 -19.20 12.34
C ILE A 562 9.10 -19.30 13.80
N LEU A 563 9.44 -20.50 14.28
CA LEU A 563 9.92 -20.67 15.65
C LEU A 563 11.28 -19.98 15.86
N GLY A 564 12.20 -20.12 14.90
CA GLY A 564 13.49 -19.42 14.94
C GLY A 564 13.37 -17.91 14.75
N GLY A 565 12.24 -17.43 14.18
CA GLY A 565 11.91 -16.01 14.02
C GLY A 565 11.28 -15.35 15.24
N TYR A 566 10.80 -16.11 16.23
CA TYR A 566 10.10 -15.55 17.38
C TYR A 566 10.94 -14.51 18.13
N GLY A 567 10.40 -13.29 18.23
CA GLY A 567 11.05 -12.16 18.88
C GLY A 567 12.17 -11.49 18.06
N ASN A 568 12.32 -11.85 16.78
CA ASN A 568 13.28 -11.22 15.85
C ASN A 568 12.60 -10.32 14.82
N ASP A 569 11.27 -10.26 14.82
CA ASP A 569 10.45 -9.43 13.92
C ASP A 569 9.34 -8.69 14.69
N GLN A 570 8.56 -7.90 13.98
CA GLN A 570 7.50 -7.06 14.56
C GLN A 570 6.18 -7.81 14.81
N TYR A 571 6.05 -9.11 14.53
CA TYR A 571 4.76 -9.84 14.55
C TYR A 571 4.51 -10.66 15.83
N VAL A 572 5.27 -10.43 16.89
CA VAL A 572 5.17 -11.23 18.13
C VAL A 572 3.75 -11.35 18.67
N HIS A 573 2.97 -10.26 18.65
CA HIS A 573 1.58 -10.25 19.09
C HIS A 573 0.70 -11.18 18.22
N ASP A 574 0.82 -11.06 16.89
CA ASP A 574 0.02 -11.84 15.95
C ASP A 574 0.31 -13.33 16.06
N TYR A 575 1.60 -13.68 16.16
CA TYR A 575 1.98 -15.08 16.37
C TYR A 575 1.44 -15.64 17.68
N GLU A 576 1.48 -14.89 18.77
CA GLU A 576 0.96 -15.38 20.05
C GLU A 576 -0.56 -15.53 20.04
N VAL A 577 -1.29 -14.66 19.36
CA VAL A 577 -2.75 -14.80 19.19
C VAL A 577 -3.07 -16.02 18.31
N GLU A 578 -2.36 -16.21 17.20
CA GLU A 578 -2.64 -17.26 16.22
C GLU A 578 -2.10 -18.63 16.63
N LEU A 579 -0.86 -18.69 17.12
CA LEU A 579 -0.15 -19.95 17.42
C LEU A 579 -0.06 -20.26 18.92
N GLY A 580 -0.32 -19.27 19.78
CA GLY A 580 -0.05 -19.36 21.22
C GLY A 580 1.45 -19.26 21.54
N LEU A 581 1.79 -19.26 22.83
CA LEU A 581 3.19 -19.16 23.27
C LEU A 581 4.02 -20.37 22.81
N PRO A 582 5.21 -20.19 22.24
CA PRO A 582 6.02 -21.29 21.65
C PRO A 582 6.29 -22.46 22.61
N TRP A 583 6.61 -22.14 23.86
CA TRP A 583 6.90 -23.16 24.90
C TRP A 583 5.64 -23.87 25.45
N LYS A 584 4.45 -23.37 25.13
CA LYS A 584 3.16 -24.02 25.48
C LYS A 584 2.54 -24.77 24.31
N ASN A 585 2.81 -24.33 23.08
CA ASN A 585 2.23 -24.89 21.87
C ASN A 585 3.27 -25.15 20.77
N THR A 586 4.41 -25.74 21.15
CA THR A 586 5.55 -26.00 20.26
C THR A 586 5.14 -26.72 18.98
N ALA A 587 4.15 -27.62 19.04
CA ALA A 587 3.72 -28.37 17.86
C ALA A 587 3.13 -27.49 16.75
N ALA A 588 2.37 -26.43 17.09
CA ALA A 588 1.85 -25.48 16.12
C ALA A 588 3.00 -24.71 15.45
N TRP A 589 3.96 -24.24 16.23
CA TRP A 589 5.13 -23.51 15.73
C TRP A 589 6.00 -24.37 14.80
N LEU A 590 6.27 -25.63 15.17
CA LEU A 590 7.01 -26.55 14.30
C LEU A 590 6.24 -26.86 13.01
N LYS A 591 4.92 -26.93 13.07
CA LYS A 591 4.09 -27.16 11.89
C LYS A 591 4.26 -26.04 10.86
N VAL A 592 4.22 -24.79 11.29
CA VAL A 592 4.38 -23.63 10.42
C VAL A 592 5.85 -23.28 10.12
N SER A 593 6.82 -23.91 10.78
CA SER A 593 8.26 -23.87 10.42
C SER A 593 8.63 -24.94 9.38
N TYR A 594 7.66 -25.45 8.65
CA TYR A 594 7.76 -26.55 7.70
C TYR A 594 8.90 -26.39 6.66
N PRO A 595 9.11 -25.24 5.99
CA PRO A 595 10.11 -25.15 4.92
C PRO A 595 11.53 -25.45 5.40
N PHE A 596 11.94 -24.91 6.54
CA PHE A 596 13.27 -25.13 7.09
C PHE A 596 13.42 -26.56 7.60
N LEU A 597 12.44 -27.08 8.34
CA LEU A 597 12.45 -28.45 8.88
C LEU A 597 12.41 -29.54 7.80
N HIS A 598 11.98 -29.19 6.59
CA HIS A 598 11.90 -30.09 5.43
C HIS A 598 12.74 -29.60 4.24
N ALA A 599 13.79 -28.83 4.50
CA ALA A 599 14.69 -28.34 3.47
C ALA A 599 15.32 -29.46 2.62
N ASP A 600 15.49 -30.66 3.20
CA ASP A 600 15.98 -31.87 2.52
C ASP A 600 15.11 -32.30 1.32
N ARG A 601 13.86 -31.87 1.26
CA ARG A 601 12.93 -32.14 0.13
C ARG A 601 13.14 -31.19 -1.04
N ILE A 602 13.75 -30.02 -0.81
CA ILE A 602 13.95 -29.00 -1.84
C ILE A 602 14.98 -29.48 -2.85
N LYS A 603 14.63 -29.39 -4.13
CA LYS A 603 15.52 -29.65 -5.27
C LYS A 603 15.66 -28.43 -6.17
N THR A 604 14.86 -27.41 -5.95
CA THR A 604 14.75 -26.22 -6.77
C THR A 604 15.91 -25.26 -6.51
N PRO A 605 16.70 -24.89 -7.52
CA PRO A 605 17.65 -23.79 -7.42
C PRO A 605 16.95 -22.51 -6.96
N THR A 606 17.47 -21.85 -5.92
CA THR A 606 16.78 -20.75 -5.26
C THR A 606 17.69 -19.54 -5.07
N LEU A 607 17.18 -18.36 -5.45
CA LEU A 607 17.77 -17.05 -5.18
C LEU A 607 17.05 -16.43 -3.98
N PHE A 608 17.77 -16.18 -2.89
CA PHE A 608 17.29 -15.47 -1.71
C PHE A 608 17.72 -14.01 -1.77
N LEU A 609 16.86 -13.08 -1.31
CA LEU A 609 17.13 -11.64 -1.30
C LEU A 609 16.48 -10.99 -0.08
N GLY A 610 17.12 -9.96 0.48
CA GLY A 610 16.54 -9.17 1.58
C GLY A 610 17.38 -7.98 1.95
N GLY A 611 16.77 -7.03 2.68
CA GLY A 611 17.47 -5.91 3.33
C GLY A 611 18.13 -6.35 4.63
N ASP A 612 19.29 -5.78 4.98
CA ASP A 612 19.95 -6.08 6.24
C ASP A 612 19.42 -5.28 7.43
N ALA A 613 18.59 -4.27 7.17
CA ALA A 613 17.88 -3.48 8.18
C ALA A 613 16.38 -3.84 8.30
N ASP A 614 15.92 -4.91 7.63
CA ASP A 614 14.53 -5.38 7.65
C ASP A 614 14.18 -5.95 9.03
N MET A 615 13.27 -5.25 9.76
CA MET A 615 12.70 -5.69 11.04
C MET A 615 11.29 -6.24 10.90
N ASN A 616 10.71 -6.16 9.71
CA ASN A 616 9.44 -6.81 9.37
C ASN A 616 9.65 -8.31 9.09
N VAL A 617 10.60 -8.61 8.18
CA VAL A 617 11.01 -9.99 7.85
C VAL A 617 12.53 -10.06 7.81
N PRO A 618 13.17 -10.20 8.96
CA PRO A 618 14.61 -10.14 9.08
C PRO A 618 15.34 -11.16 8.23
N LEU A 619 16.47 -10.75 7.67
CA LEU A 619 17.27 -11.49 6.69
C LEU A 619 17.70 -12.87 7.17
N HIS A 620 17.82 -13.11 8.50
CA HIS A 620 18.36 -14.35 9.06
C HIS A 620 17.60 -15.62 8.59
N ASN A 621 16.29 -15.54 8.34
CA ASN A 621 15.52 -16.66 7.78
C ASN A 621 15.95 -17.00 6.34
N GLY A 622 16.27 -15.97 5.54
CA GLY A 622 16.85 -16.15 4.22
C GLY A 622 18.26 -16.78 4.28
N GLU A 623 19.07 -16.36 5.26
CA GLU A 623 20.41 -16.92 5.51
C GLU A 623 20.35 -18.39 5.94
N GLN A 624 19.39 -18.75 6.80
CA GLN A 624 19.18 -20.15 7.20
C GLN A 624 18.87 -21.05 6.01
N MET A 625 17.93 -20.64 5.16
CA MET A 625 17.55 -21.41 3.97
C MET A 625 18.68 -21.45 2.94
N TYR A 626 19.38 -20.32 2.71
CA TYR A 626 20.57 -20.31 1.86
C TYR A 626 21.60 -21.34 2.35
N GLN A 627 21.94 -21.32 3.66
CA GLN A 627 22.90 -22.25 4.22
C GLN A 627 22.42 -23.71 4.11
N ALA A 628 21.14 -23.98 4.36
CA ALA A 628 20.58 -25.33 4.23
C ALA A 628 20.73 -25.87 2.79
N LEU A 629 20.37 -25.07 1.78
CA LEU A 629 20.50 -25.46 0.38
C LEU A 629 21.95 -25.61 -0.05
N ARG A 630 22.86 -24.76 0.44
CA ARG A 630 24.32 -24.90 0.20
C ARG A 630 24.89 -26.20 0.78
N SER A 631 24.45 -26.57 1.97
CA SER A 631 24.87 -27.84 2.62
C SER A 631 24.44 -29.05 1.79
N MET A 632 23.32 -28.97 1.09
CA MET A 632 22.80 -29.99 0.17
C MET A 632 23.37 -29.89 -1.26
N LYS A 633 24.27 -28.93 -1.53
CA LYS A 633 24.85 -28.66 -2.84
C LYS A 633 23.83 -28.25 -3.91
N ILE A 634 22.71 -27.70 -3.49
CA ILE A 634 21.72 -27.11 -4.41
C ILE A 634 22.26 -25.73 -4.86
N ASP A 635 22.10 -25.42 -6.14
CA ASP A 635 22.48 -24.10 -6.67
C ASP A 635 21.63 -23.01 -6.00
N THR A 636 22.28 -22.10 -5.30
CA THR A 636 21.62 -21.03 -4.56
C THR A 636 22.53 -19.82 -4.38
N GLN A 637 21.93 -18.65 -4.31
CA GLN A 637 22.58 -17.38 -4.01
C GLN A 637 21.79 -16.64 -2.94
N LEU A 638 22.48 -15.81 -2.15
CA LEU A 638 21.88 -14.86 -1.22
C LEU A 638 22.34 -13.45 -1.62
N ILE A 639 21.39 -12.55 -1.80
CA ILE A 639 21.61 -11.14 -2.10
C ILE A 639 21.18 -10.31 -0.90
N VAL A 640 22.12 -9.58 -0.33
CA VAL A 640 21.89 -8.66 0.79
C VAL A 640 21.90 -7.24 0.24
N TYR A 641 20.85 -6.47 0.50
CA TYR A 641 20.77 -5.04 0.15
C TYR A 641 21.11 -4.19 1.36
N PRO A 642 22.31 -3.57 1.40
CA PRO A 642 22.76 -2.84 2.58
C PRO A 642 21.88 -1.64 2.91
N GLY A 643 21.53 -1.47 4.20
CA GLY A 643 20.73 -0.38 4.71
C GLY A 643 19.29 -0.37 4.23
N GLN A 644 18.81 -1.50 3.65
CA GLN A 644 17.43 -1.57 3.20
C GLN A 644 16.55 -2.28 4.23
N TYR A 645 15.34 -1.77 4.33
CA TYR A 645 14.24 -2.29 5.13
C TYR A 645 13.45 -3.36 4.37
N HIS A 646 12.25 -3.70 4.84
CA HIS A 646 11.36 -4.64 4.16
C HIS A 646 11.02 -4.21 2.73
N GLY A 647 10.74 -2.94 2.54
CA GLY A 647 10.65 -2.30 1.23
C GLY A 647 12.02 -1.80 0.76
N LEU A 648 12.47 -2.22 -0.42
CA LEU A 648 13.64 -1.61 -1.04
C LEU A 648 13.28 -0.20 -1.51
N THR A 649 14.01 0.81 -1.04
CA THR A 649 13.74 2.22 -1.35
C THR A 649 14.76 2.83 -2.32
N VAL A 650 15.94 2.22 -2.46
CA VAL A 650 16.99 2.68 -3.39
C VAL A 650 16.65 2.22 -4.81
N PRO A 651 16.48 3.15 -5.80
CA PRO A 651 16.06 2.80 -7.14
C PRO A 651 16.96 1.81 -7.88
N SER A 652 18.28 1.93 -7.71
CA SER A 652 19.22 0.97 -8.32
C SER A 652 19.07 -0.44 -7.73
N TYR A 653 18.73 -0.57 -6.45
CA TYR A 653 18.46 -1.88 -5.81
C TYR A 653 17.15 -2.50 -6.30
N LEU A 654 16.10 -1.70 -6.49
CA LEU A 654 14.85 -2.16 -7.10
C LEU A 654 15.09 -2.70 -8.52
N LYS A 655 15.86 -1.97 -9.33
CA LYS A 655 16.28 -2.43 -10.65
C LYS A 655 17.14 -3.69 -10.58
N ASP A 656 18.16 -3.72 -9.70
CA ASP A 656 19.05 -4.88 -9.53
C ASP A 656 18.25 -6.13 -9.16
N ARG A 657 17.24 -6.02 -8.30
CA ARG A 657 16.33 -7.12 -7.95
C ARG A 657 15.70 -7.73 -9.20
N TRP A 658 15.15 -6.93 -10.10
CA TRP A 658 14.52 -7.43 -11.34
C TRP A 658 15.54 -8.01 -12.32
N VAL A 659 16.71 -7.37 -12.46
CA VAL A 659 17.81 -7.91 -13.28
C VAL A 659 18.23 -9.29 -12.78
N ARG A 660 18.37 -9.46 -11.46
CA ARG A 660 18.73 -10.77 -10.86
C ARG A 660 17.63 -11.80 -11.00
N TYR A 661 16.37 -11.42 -10.85
CA TYR A 661 15.24 -12.32 -11.10
C TYR A 661 15.30 -12.87 -12.53
N LEU A 662 15.41 -11.99 -13.52
CA LEU A 662 15.47 -12.39 -14.94
C LEU A 662 16.70 -13.26 -15.22
N ALA A 663 17.88 -12.89 -14.72
CA ALA A 663 19.10 -13.67 -14.92
C ALA A 663 19.01 -15.07 -14.27
N TRP A 664 18.38 -15.16 -13.09
CA TRP A 664 18.18 -16.44 -12.39
C TRP A 664 17.22 -17.35 -13.14
N TYR A 665 16.08 -16.81 -13.59
CA TYR A 665 15.14 -17.56 -14.40
C TYR A 665 15.71 -17.94 -15.77
N ASP A 666 16.46 -17.06 -16.43
CA ASP A 666 17.12 -17.37 -17.69
C ASP A 666 18.10 -18.56 -17.55
N LYS A 667 18.89 -18.55 -16.49
CA LYS A 667 19.87 -19.62 -16.20
C LYS A 667 19.21 -20.99 -16.06
N HIS A 668 18.00 -21.08 -15.54
CA HIS A 668 17.37 -22.35 -15.18
C HIS A 668 16.16 -22.73 -16.04
N LEU A 669 15.58 -21.80 -16.81
CA LEU A 669 14.35 -22.04 -17.57
C LEU A 669 14.52 -21.90 -19.10
N LYS A 670 15.61 -21.30 -19.59
CA LYS A 670 15.79 -21.06 -21.03
C LYS A 670 16.78 -22.02 -21.72
N HIS A 671 17.20 -23.07 -21.06
CA HIS A 671 18.14 -24.06 -21.62
C HIS A 671 17.49 -25.40 -21.87
#